data_6e236e68cdd8f0fcfe9c2e8cc7a7415b
#
_entry.id   6e236e68cdd8f0fcfe9c2e8cc7a7415b
#
_cell.length_a   1.000
_cell.length_b   1.000
_cell.length_c   1.000
_cell.angle_alpha   90.00
_cell.angle_beta   90.00
_cell.angle_gamma   90.00
#
_symmetry.space_group_name_H-M   'P 1'
#
loop_
_entity.id
_entity.type
_entity.pdbx_description
1 polymer ?
#
loop_
_entity_poly.entity_id
_entity_poly.type
_entity_poly.pdbx_seq_one_letter_code
_entity_poly.pdbx_strand_id
1 'polypeptide(L)'
;MAVVVAPEDVDRFLTLADSENLQAVPVAVVKAEPRLVMNWNGKAIVDISREFLNSNGAEKHITAAPEKPQPYGRQVNGGFAENYTALADDLNICSKRGLAEQFDSTIGAGTVLMPFGGRNQLTPIQAMVQKISVEKRHTDDCSLMAWGYNPFISEKSPYHGAYLAVIESVSKLIATGAEFSDVYLTFQEYFERLGKDEKRWGKPLAALLGAFKAQTDLGIAAIGGKDSMSGTFEKLDVPPTLVSFAVTTDKVKNVTANEFKKAGDKVVLIAPEYNKNDLPDTASLLAVYGKVTSLLRSGKALACYTPTYGGIAEAVMKMCFGNSLGFKFSDGISLDTIFGYRYGGFLLEVTEGIEGAVEIGKITNDGKISDRGEEISLGRLLGAYEDKLESVFRCNISSTQPDPENFSYIAQDRAAPAVRSAKPRVLIPVFPGTNCEYDSAKAMRDAGAEPEIFVINNRSADKVAESVERFAESMKKAQIVFIPGGFSGGDEPDGSGKFITAFFRNAAVKAEVADLLDNRGGLMCGICNGFQALIKLGLVPYGRIIDTDESCPTLTYNTIARHQSKIVRTRIASNKSPWLAETEVGDIYSVPISHGEGRFIASDELIRQLAANGQIATQYVDLDGNASSDIRFNPNGSFCAIEGITSPDGRVFGKMGHSERYACGLYKNVPGDYNIKMFESAVKYFK
;
A
#
# COMPACT_ATOMS: atom_id res chain seq x y z
N MET A 1 2.50 3.12 -24.46
CA MET A 1 1.24 3.92 -24.43
C MET A 1 1.04 4.53 -25.81
N ALA A 2 -0.20 4.62 -26.31
CA ALA A 2 -0.53 5.32 -27.55
C ALA A 2 -1.44 6.50 -27.21
N VAL A 3 -1.16 7.66 -27.82
CA VAL A 3 -1.94 8.88 -27.65
C VAL A 3 -2.29 9.47 -29.02
N VAL A 4 -3.44 10.11 -29.15
CA VAL A 4 -3.83 10.86 -30.34
C VAL A 4 -3.57 12.33 -30.07
N VAL A 5 -2.76 12.95 -30.92
CA VAL A 5 -2.33 14.34 -30.79
C VAL A 5 -2.70 15.08 -32.07
N ALA A 6 -3.15 16.33 -31.97
CA ALA A 6 -3.40 17.16 -33.13
C ALA A 6 -2.09 17.40 -33.93
N PRO A 7 -2.13 17.47 -35.27
CA PRO A 7 -0.90 17.63 -36.08
C PRO A 7 -0.02 18.79 -35.63
N GLU A 8 -0.60 19.91 -35.27
CA GLU A 8 0.08 21.14 -34.80
C GLU A 8 0.75 20.99 -33.43
N ASP A 9 0.35 20.03 -32.63
CA ASP A 9 0.89 19.78 -31.27
C ASP A 9 1.95 18.67 -31.24
N VAL A 10 2.22 17.96 -32.34
CA VAL A 10 3.14 16.82 -32.39
C VAL A 10 4.54 17.19 -31.90
N ASP A 11 5.13 18.25 -32.45
CA ASP A 11 6.49 18.69 -32.10
C ASP A 11 6.59 19.09 -30.62
N ARG A 12 5.55 19.77 -30.12
CA ARG A 12 5.46 20.13 -28.71
C ARG A 12 5.38 18.89 -27.82
N PHE A 13 4.55 17.89 -28.20
CA PHE A 13 4.43 16.62 -27.47
C PHE A 13 5.77 15.87 -27.42
N LEU A 14 6.47 15.78 -28.56
CA LEU A 14 7.78 15.12 -28.62
C LEU A 14 8.82 15.82 -27.73
N THR A 15 8.81 17.15 -27.71
CA THR A 15 9.69 17.95 -26.84
C THR A 15 9.41 17.71 -25.37
N LEU A 16 8.13 17.68 -24.96
CA LEU A 16 7.73 17.37 -23.59
C LEU A 16 8.11 15.95 -23.20
N ALA A 17 7.92 14.98 -24.09
CA ALA A 17 8.33 13.60 -23.83
C ALA A 17 9.87 13.48 -23.66
N ASP A 18 10.67 14.19 -24.46
CA ASP A 18 12.13 14.24 -24.31
C ASP A 18 12.55 14.85 -22.97
N SER A 19 11.85 15.90 -22.51
CA SER A 19 12.13 16.54 -21.21
C SER A 19 11.88 15.61 -20.01
N GLU A 20 11.01 14.61 -20.18
CA GLU A 20 10.70 13.56 -19.18
C GLU A 20 11.52 12.27 -19.38
N ASN A 21 12.59 12.33 -20.20
CA ASN A 21 13.41 11.17 -20.56
C ASN A 21 12.63 10.04 -21.26
N LEU A 22 11.53 10.37 -21.94
CA LEU A 22 10.68 9.41 -22.65
C LEU A 22 10.94 9.41 -24.15
N GLN A 23 10.93 8.22 -24.75
CA GLN A 23 10.95 8.08 -26.20
C GLN A 23 9.51 8.14 -26.73
N ALA A 24 9.24 9.08 -27.62
CA ALA A 24 7.97 9.17 -28.33
C ALA A 24 8.23 9.25 -29.83
N VAL A 25 7.42 8.53 -30.62
CA VAL A 25 7.49 8.53 -32.09
C VAL A 25 6.09 8.51 -32.69
N PRO A 26 5.81 9.23 -33.77
CA PRO A 26 4.58 9.08 -34.53
C PRO A 26 4.54 7.68 -35.18
N VAL A 27 3.54 6.89 -34.90
CA VAL A 27 3.39 5.50 -35.43
C VAL A 27 2.26 5.37 -36.43
N ALA A 28 1.31 6.30 -36.42
CA ALA A 28 0.16 6.27 -37.31
C ALA A 28 -0.44 7.67 -37.52
N VAL A 29 -1.23 7.82 -38.56
CA VAL A 29 -2.03 9.01 -38.84
C VAL A 29 -3.48 8.60 -38.97
N VAL A 30 -4.37 9.28 -38.21
CA VAL A 30 -5.82 9.08 -38.32
C VAL A 30 -6.32 9.59 -39.67
N LYS A 31 -7.09 8.76 -40.37
CA LYS A 31 -7.67 9.07 -41.68
C LYS A 31 -9.18 9.18 -41.58
N ALA A 32 -9.75 9.97 -42.49
CA ALA A 32 -11.22 10.05 -42.64
C ALA A 32 -11.81 8.75 -43.24
N GLU A 33 -11.01 8.05 -44.08
CA GLU A 33 -11.40 6.78 -44.63
C GLU A 33 -11.43 5.70 -43.53
N PRO A 34 -12.54 4.94 -43.36
CA PRO A 34 -12.71 3.99 -42.27
C PRO A 34 -12.00 2.66 -42.57
N ARG A 35 -10.66 2.69 -42.61
CA ARG A 35 -9.80 1.53 -42.87
C ARG A 35 -8.59 1.53 -41.93
N LEU A 36 -8.15 0.34 -41.53
CA LEU A 36 -6.83 0.11 -40.93
C LEU A 36 -5.88 -0.32 -42.05
N VAL A 37 -4.89 0.51 -42.33
CA VAL A 37 -3.84 0.21 -43.30
C VAL A 37 -2.49 0.22 -42.59
N MET A 38 -1.74 -0.89 -42.73
CA MET A 38 -0.38 -1.01 -42.22
C MET A 38 0.57 -1.22 -43.41
N ASN A 39 1.59 -0.37 -43.50
CA ASN A 39 2.62 -0.45 -44.54
C ASN A 39 3.95 -0.92 -43.93
N TRP A 40 4.63 -1.81 -44.64
CA TRP A 40 5.97 -2.25 -44.31
C TRP A 40 6.81 -2.36 -45.57
N ASN A 41 7.99 -1.75 -45.58
CA ASN A 41 8.87 -1.71 -46.76
C ASN A 41 8.15 -1.31 -48.05
N GLY A 42 7.30 -0.29 -48.00
CA GLY A 42 6.58 0.26 -49.14
C GLY A 42 5.40 -0.59 -49.66
N LYS A 43 5.03 -1.65 -48.94
CA LYS A 43 3.88 -2.52 -49.29
C LYS A 43 2.85 -2.51 -48.18
N ALA A 44 1.57 -2.44 -48.52
CA ALA A 44 0.50 -2.67 -47.58
C ALA A 44 0.48 -4.15 -47.18
N ILE A 45 0.70 -4.41 -45.90
CA ILE A 45 0.64 -5.76 -45.33
C ILE A 45 -0.68 -6.02 -44.61
N VAL A 46 -1.41 -4.96 -44.24
CA VAL A 46 -2.78 -4.99 -43.75
C VAL A 46 -3.55 -3.86 -44.44
N ASP A 47 -4.73 -4.20 -44.94
CA ASP A 47 -5.69 -3.25 -45.50
C ASP A 47 -7.10 -3.77 -45.26
N ILE A 48 -7.70 -3.38 -44.14
CA ILE A 48 -8.95 -3.94 -43.61
C ILE A 48 -9.93 -2.80 -43.32
N SER A 49 -11.18 -2.98 -43.80
CA SER A 49 -12.24 -2.03 -43.48
C SER A 49 -12.61 -2.02 -42.00
N ARG A 50 -13.01 -0.88 -41.49
CA ARG A 50 -13.52 -0.76 -40.11
C ARG A 50 -14.80 -1.58 -39.90
N GLU A 51 -15.63 -1.71 -40.93
CA GLU A 51 -16.81 -2.58 -40.89
C GLU A 51 -16.43 -4.03 -40.59
N PHE A 52 -15.40 -4.55 -41.26
CA PHE A 52 -14.89 -5.92 -41.00
C PHE A 52 -14.34 -6.02 -39.58
N LEU A 53 -13.54 -5.06 -39.12
CA LEU A 53 -13.01 -5.05 -37.76
C LEU A 53 -14.10 -5.04 -36.70
N ASN A 54 -15.22 -4.36 -36.96
CA ASN A 54 -16.36 -4.28 -36.05
C ASN A 54 -17.32 -5.46 -36.17
N SER A 55 -17.14 -6.37 -37.13
CA SER A 55 -18.06 -7.49 -37.38
C SER A 55 -17.95 -8.63 -36.37
N ASN A 56 -16.95 -8.65 -35.49
CA ASN A 56 -16.66 -9.75 -34.57
C ASN A 56 -16.44 -11.12 -35.27
N GLY A 57 -16.21 -11.13 -36.57
CA GLY A 57 -16.00 -12.31 -37.38
C GLY A 57 -17.31 -13.04 -37.76
N ALA A 58 -17.21 -14.33 -38.03
CA ALA A 58 -18.37 -15.16 -38.42
C ALA A 58 -19.30 -15.36 -37.20
N GLU A 59 -20.59 -15.22 -37.45
CA GLU A 59 -21.62 -15.49 -36.45
C GLU A 59 -21.51 -16.95 -35.96
N LYS A 60 -21.56 -17.11 -34.65
CA LYS A 60 -21.52 -18.42 -33.98
C LYS A 60 -22.73 -18.58 -33.09
N HIS A 61 -23.36 -19.75 -33.17
CA HIS A 61 -24.50 -20.11 -32.36
C HIS A 61 -24.11 -21.22 -31.39
N ILE A 62 -24.51 -21.05 -30.13
CA ILE A 62 -24.29 -22.03 -29.07
C ILE A 62 -25.55 -22.09 -28.20
N THR A 63 -25.87 -23.26 -27.67
CA THR A 63 -26.87 -23.44 -26.63
C THR A 63 -26.18 -23.36 -25.27
N ALA A 64 -26.74 -22.58 -24.35
CA ALA A 64 -26.32 -22.53 -22.96
C ALA A 64 -27.43 -23.10 -22.07
N ALA A 65 -27.08 -24.07 -21.23
CA ALA A 65 -28.02 -24.74 -20.32
C ALA A 65 -27.59 -24.55 -18.86
N PRO A 66 -28.03 -23.45 -18.18
CA PRO A 66 -27.75 -23.25 -16.75
C PRO A 66 -28.32 -24.39 -15.92
N GLU A 67 -27.50 -24.90 -14.99
CA GLU A 67 -27.96 -25.92 -14.04
C GLU A 67 -28.74 -25.28 -12.87
N LYS A 68 -29.64 -26.07 -12.26
CA LYS A 68 -30.38 -25.60 -11.08
C LYS A 68 -29.42 -25.36 -9.92
N PRO A 69 -29.63 -24.27 -9.15
CA PRO A 69 -28.84 -24.00 -7.93
C PRO A 69 -28.86 -25.19 -6.96
N GLN A 70 -27.70 -25.49 -6.41
CA GLN A 70 -27.57 -26.44 -5.30
C GLN A 70 -27.51 -25.66 -3.98
N PRO A 71 -27.93 -26.26 -2.86
CA PRO A 71 -27.77 -25.65 -1.55
C PRO A 71 -26.31 -25.30 -1.27
N TYR A 72 -26.11 -24.09 -0.77
CA TYR A 72 -24.77 -23.57 -0.43
C TYR A 72 -24.79 -23.03 1.00
N GLY A 73 -24.39 -23.69 1.93
CA GLY A 73 -24.22 -23.24 3.31
C GLY A 73 -22.88 -23.74 3.83
N ARG A 74 -22.27 -23.03 4.74
CA ARG A 74 -21.12 -23.56 5.44
C ARG A 74 -21.61 -24.59 6.47
N GLN A 75 -21.07 -25.78 6.39
CA GLN A 75 -21.30 -26.82 7.40
C GLN A 75 -20.48 -26.52 8.65
N VAL A 76 -21.12 -26.41 9.79
CA VAL A 76 -20.48 -26.19 11.10
C VAL A 76 -20.49 -27.50 11.84
N ASN A 77 -19.31 -28.10 12.08
CA ASN A 77 -19.13 -29.36 12.77
C ASN A 77 -18.12 -29.18 13.90
N GLY A 78 -18.35 -29.86 15.03
CA GLY A 78 -17.43 -29.80 16.18
C GLY A 78 -17.69 -28.64 17.14
N GLY A 79 -16.74 -28.37 18.04
CA GLY A 79 -16.83 -27.36 19.08
C GLY A 79 -16.39 -25.96 18.58
N PHE A 80 -16.59 -24.98 19.43
CA PHE A 80 -16.25 -23.59 19.15
C PHE A 80 -14.76 -23.38 18.81
N ALA A 81 -13.86 -23.85 19.65
CA ALA A 81 -12.42 -23.69 19.48
C ALA A 81 -11.88 -24.45 18.25
N GLU A 82 -12.48 -25.62 17.94
CA GLU A 82 -12.13 -26.44 16.78
C GLU A 82 -12.48 -25.69 15.47
N ASN A 83 -13.71 -25.17 15.37
CA ASN A 83 -14.15 -24.39 14.21
C ASN A 83 -13.31 -23.13 14.01
N TYR A 84 -12.94 -22.42 15.08
CA TYR A 84 -12.04 -21.27 14.97
C TYR A 84 -10.64 -21.64 14.45
N THR A 85 -10.08 -22.76 14.94
CA THR A 85 -8.76 -23.22 14.47
C THR A 85 -8.81 -23.60 12.98
N ALA A 86 -9.84 -24.33 12.56
CA ALA A 86 -10.05 -24.70 11.16
C ALA A 86 -10.28 -23.47 10.27
N LEU A 87 -11.00 -22.46 10.78
CA LEU A 87 -11.23 -21.20 10.08
C LEU A 87 -9.93 -20.42 9.86
N ALA A 88 -9.08 -20.30 10.88
CA ALA A 88 -7.81 -19.59 10.80
C ALA A 88 -6.84 -20.24 9.80
N ASP A 89 -6.85 -21.58 9.71
CA ASP A 89 -6.01 -22.38 8.79
C ASP A 89 -6.59 -22.50 7.36
N ASP A 90 -7.79 -21.98 7.10
CA ASP A 90 -8.41 -21.99 5.77
C ASP A 90 -7.65 -21.08 4.79
N LEU A 91 -7.29 -21.58 3.58
CA LEU A 91 -6.56 -20.82 2.54
C LEU A 91 -7.27 -19.54 2.10
N ASN A 92 -8.61 -19.48 2.15
CA ASN A 92 -9.37 -18.29 1.80
C ASN A 92 -9.37 -17.24 2.91
N ILE A 93 -9.14 -17.66 4.17
CA ILE A 93 -9.18 -16.83 5.37
C ILE A 93 -7.80 -16.40 5.82
N CYS A 94 -6.80 -17.31 5.80
CA CYS A 94 -5.46 -17.12 6.36
C CYS A 94 -4.78 -15.83 5.91
N SER A 95 -3.75 -15.43 6.64
CA SER A 95 -3.00 -14.19 6.40
C SER A 95 -2.42 -14.14 4.99
N LYS A 96 -2.61 -13.00 4.33
CA LYS A 96 -1.95 -12.66 3.06
C LYS A 96 -0.85 -11.61 3.29
N ARG A 97 -0.42 -11.41 4.55
CA ARG A 97 0.55 -10.37 4.93
C ARG A 97 1.87 -10.54 4.19
N GLY A 98 2.42 -11.74 4.14
CA GLY A 98 3.68 -12.01 3.46
C GLY A 98 3.63 -11.73 1.95
N LEU A 99 2.47 -11.87 1.32
CA LEU A 99 2.25 -11.47 -0.08
C LEU A 99 2.09 -9.94 -0.20
N ALA A 100 1.26 -9.33 0.64
CA ALA A 100 0.93 -7.90 0.54
C ALA A 100 2.14 -6.99 0.84
N GLU A 101 2.96 -7.33 1.84
CA GLU A 101 4.16 -6.56 2.23
C GLU A 101 5.26 -6.52 1.14
N GLN A 102 5.16 -7.33 0.09
CA GLN A 102 6.09 -7.29 -1.05
C GLN A 102 5.84 -6.12 -2.01
N PHE A 103 4.72 -5.43 -1.86
CA PHE A 103 4.31 -4.32 -2.71
C PHE A 103 4.29 -3.02 -1.93
N ASP A 104 4.76 -1.92 -2.55
CA ASP A 104 4.75 -0.61 -1.92
C ASP A 104 3.32 -0.10 -1.74
N SER A 105 2.85 -0.12 -0.49
CA SER A 105 1.51 0.34 -0.12
C SER A 105 1.42 1.85 0.08
N THR A 106 2.53 2.59 0.04
CA THR A 106 2.58 4.00 0.47
C THR A 106 3.06 4.97 -0.59
N ILE A 107 3.44 4.47 -1.78
CA ILE A 107 3.88 5.30 -2.91
C ILE A 107 2.84 6.35 -3.27
N GLY A 108 3.30 7.57 -3.59
CA GLY A 108 2.45 8.71 -3.96
C GLY A 108 1.79 9.40 -2.77
N ALA A 109 2.15 9.02 -1.51
CA ALA A 109 1.67 9.64 -0.27
C ALA A 109 0.13 9.84 -0.24
N GLY A 110 -0.61 8.84 -0.72
CA GLY A 110 -2.08 8.89 -0.82
C GLY A 110 -2.81 7.88 0.05
N THR A 111 -2.12 6.96 0.71
CA THR A 111 -2.72 5.82 1.41
C THR A 111 -3.43 6.25 2.69
N VAL A 112 -4.76 6.19 2.67
CA VAL A 112 -5.59 6.52 3.84
C VAL A 112 -5.64 5.35 4.81
N LEU A 113 -5.77 4.12 4.29
CA LEU A 113 -5.71 2.89 5.09
C LEU A 113 -4.56 2.01 4.62
N MET A 114 -3.67 1.65 5.55
CA MET A 114 -2.66 0.62 5.30
C MET A 114 -3.33 -0.75 5.14
N PRO A 115 -2.74 -1.69 4.38
CA PRO A 115 -3.33 -3.02 4.16
C PRO A 115 -3.69 -3.77 5.45
N PHE A 116 -2.97 -3.49 6.53
CA PHE A 116 -3.22 -4.07 7.85
C PHE A 116 -3.23 -2.97 8.91
N GLY A 117 -4.30 -2.95 9.71
CA GLY A 117 -4.56 -1.95 10.73
C GLY A 117 -4.28 -2.43 12.16
N GLY A 118 -4.45 -1.48 13.10
CA GLY A 118 -4.13 -1.61 14.51
C GLY A 118 -2.67 -1.35 14.82
N ARG A 119 -2.36 -1.23 16.09
CA ARG A 119 -0.97 -0.99 16.55
C ARG A 119 0.00 -2.12 16.15
N ASN A 120 -0.50 -3.34 15.95
CA ASN A 120 0.27 -4.49 15.52
C ASN A 120 0.26 -4.68 13.99
N GLN A 121 -0.53 -3.91 13.24
CA GLN A 121 -0.70 -4.02 11.80
C GLN A 121 -1.08 -5.45 11.35
N LEU A 122 -2.15 -6.00 11.95
CA LEU A 122 -2.58 -7.40 11.73
C LEU A 122 -4.05 -7.52 11.27
N THR A 123 -4.90 -6.49 11.45
CA THR A 123 -6.26 -6.51 10.93
C THR A 123 -6.29 -6.11 9.46
N PRO A 124 -6.63 -7.01 8.52
CA PRO A 124 -6.72 -6.65 7.10
C PRO A 124 -7.87 -5.67 6.85
N ILE A 125 -7.64 -4.72 5.96
CA ILE A 125 -8.69 -3.82 5.48
C ILE A 125 -9.67 -4.55 4.57
N GLN A 126 -10.91 -4.07 4.52
CA GLN A 126 -11.92 -4.59 3.60
C GLN A 126 -12.03 -3.80 2.29
N ALA A 127 -11.62 -2.54 2.28
CA ALA A 127 -11.49 -1.73 1.09
C ALA A 127 -10.15 -0.99 1.06
N MET A 128 -9.55 -0.91 -0.10
CA MET A 128 -8.42 -0.03 -0.37
C MET A 128 -8.91 1.41 -0.43
N VAL A 129 -8.22 2.32 0.26
CA VAL A 129 -8.59 3.74 0.28
C VAL A 129 -7.36 4.60 0.00
N GLN A 130 -7.44 5.39 -1.08
CA GLN A 130 -6.38 6.27 -1.54
C GLN A 130 -6.91 7.68 -1.78
N LYS A 131 -6.17 8.70 -1.35
CA LYS A 131 -6.47 10.08 -1.76
C LYS A 131 -6.39 10.22 -3.29
N ILE A 132 -7.26 11.03 -3.86
CA ILE A 132 -7.14 11.41 -5.26
C ILE A 132 -5.81 12.16 -5.45
N SER A 133 -5.00 11.72 -6.40
CA SER A 133 -3.68 12.31 -6.62
C SER A 133 -3.77 13.76 -7.10
N VAL A 134 -3.05 14.64 -6.42
CA VAL A 134 -2.90 16.06 -6.77
C VAL A 134 -1.43 16.45 -6.63
N GLU A 135 -0.76 16.67 -7.75
CA GLU A 135 0.71 16.85 -7.80
C GLU A 135 1.25 17.94 -6.86
N LYS A 136 0.64 19.13 -6.87
CA LYS A 136 1.18 20.33 -6.17
C LYS A 136 0.35 20.81 -5.00
N ARG A 137 -0.75 20.13 -4.69
CA ARG A 137 -1.72 20.54 -3.67
C ARG A 137 -2.13 19.34 -2.81
N HIS A 138 -3.02 19.58 -1.87
CA HIS A 138 -3.65 18.55 -1.06
C HIS A 138 -5.14 18.41 -1.41
N THR A 139 -5.69 17.24 -1.18
CA THR A 139 -7.12 16.97 -1.27
C THR A 139 -7.57 16.14 -0.08
N ASP A 140 -8.83 16.28 0.28
CA ASP A 140 -9.52 15.40 1.22
C ASP A 140 -10.46 14.41 0.52
N ASP A 141 -10.47 14.42 -0.81
CA ASP A 141 -11.16 13.44 -1.61
C ASP A 141 -10.34 12.15 -1.70
N CYS A 142 -11.00 11.02 -1.55
CA CYS A 142 -10.38 9.70 -1.70
C CYS A 142 -11.26 8.78 -2.55
N SER A 143 -10.63 7.84 -3.22
CA SER A 143 -11.28 6.71 -3.85
C SER A 143 -11.27 5.51 -2.91
N LEU A 144 -12.35 4.75 -2.93
CA LEU A 144 -12.46 3.49 -2.22
C LEU A 144 -12.72 2.38 -3.24
N MET A 145 -12.03 1.24 -3.11
CA MET A 145 -12.26 0.08 -3.95
C MET A 145 -12.28 -1.19 -3.10
N ALA A 146 -13.25 -2.05 -3.35
CA ALA A 146 -13.38 -3.35 -2.70
C ALA A 146 -13.75 -4.42 -3.72
N TRP A 147 -13.54 -5.69 -3.34
CA TRP A 147 -13.88 -6.83 -4.18
C TRP A 147 -14.72 -7.86 -3.41
N GLY A 148 -15.46 -8.69 -4.16
CA GLY A 148 -16.23 -9.80 -3.62
C GLY A 148 -16.15 -11.02 -4.52
N TYR A 149 -16.01 -12.19 -3.89
CA TYR A 149 -16.05 -13.49 -4.55
C TYR A 149 -16.04 -14.64 -3.53
N ASN A 150 -16.84 -15.68 -3.79
CA ASN A 150 -16.82 -16.91 -3.02
C ASN A 150 -16.86 -18.13 -3.97
N PRO A 151 -15.75 -18.88 -4.11
CA PRO A 151 -15.66 -20.02 -5.03
C PRO A 151 -16.65 -21.13 -4.68
N PHE A 152 -16.93 -21.38 -3.41
CA PHE A 152 -17.78 -22.49 -2.97
C PHE A 152 -19.27 -22.25 -3.26
N ILE A 153 -19.73 -21.00 -3.15
CA ILE A 153 -21.07 -20.63 -3.59
C ILE A 153 -21.13 -20.69 -5.12
N SER A 154 -20.11 -20.17 -5.81
CA SER A 154 -20.06 -20.14 -7.27
C SER A 154 -20.07 -21.55 -7.89
N GLU A 155 -19.41 -22.54 -7.26
CA GLU A 155 -19.48 -23.95 -7.68
C GLU A 155 -20.89 -24.55 -7.56
N LYS A 156 -21.64 -24.18 -6.52
CA LYS A 156 -23.00 -24.67 -6.26
C LYS A 156 -24.05 -23.92 -7.07
N SER A 157 -23.81 -22.64 -7.29
CA SER A 157 -24.68 -21.77 -8.06
C SER A 157 -23.93 -20.55 -8.56
N PRO A 158 -23.45 -20.53 -9.81
CA PRO A 158 -22.80 -19.35 -10.39
C PRO A 158 -23.66 -18.09 -10.29
N TYR A 159 -25.00 -18.24 -10.38
CA TYR A 159 -25.96 -17.14 -10.23
C TYR A 159 -25.87 -16.49 -8.83
N HIS A 160 -25.96 -17.30 -7.77
CA HIS A 160 -25.88 -16.79 -6.39
C HIS A 160 -24.47 -16.30 -6.06
N GLY A 161 -23.43 -17.00 -6.53
CA GLY A 161 -22.05 -16.57 -6.37
C GLY A 161 -21.80 -15.17 -6.93
N ALA A 162 -22.24 -14.90 -8.15
CA ALA A 162 -22.10 -13.60 -8.79
C ALA A 162 -22.96 -12.50 -8.14
N TYR A 163 -24.22 -12.80 -7.79
CA TYR A 163 -25.07 -11.86 -7.06
C TYR A 163 -24.44 -11.45 -5.74
N LEU A 164 -24.01 -12.43 -4.93
CA LEU A 164 -23.40 -12.18 -3.62
C LEU A 164 -22.02 -11.55 -3.72
N ALA A 165 -21.27 -11.77 -4.80
CA ALA A 165 -20.02 -11.06 -5.06
C ALA A 165 -20.23 -9.54 -5.20
N VAL A 166 -21.31 -9.12 -5.87
CA VAL A 166 -21.72 -7.71 -5.95
C VAL A 166 -22.09 -7.18 -4.56
N ILE A 167 -22.93 -7.91 -3.82
CA ILE A 167 -23.32 -7.50 -2.46
C ILE A 167 -22.09 -7.37 -1.55
N GLU A 168 -21.14 -8.31 -1.63
CA GLU A 168 -19.91 -8.30 -0.83
C GLU A 168 -19.05 -7.07 -1.14
N SER A 169 -18.76 -6.80 -2.42
CA SER A 169 -17.91 -5.68 -2.81
C SER A 169 -18.51 -4.33 -2.39
N VAL A 170 -19.82 -4.15 -2.55
CA VAL A 170 -20.53 -2.92 -2.12
C VAL A 170 -20.55 -2.80 -0.59
N SER A 171 -20.89 -3.90 0.13
CA SER A 171 -20.92 -3.89 1.60
C SER A 171 -19.57 -3.54 2.22
N LYS A 172 -18.47 -3.97 1.62
CA LYS A 172 -17.11 -3.61 2.07
C LYS A 172 -16.83 -2.10 1.95
N LEU A 173 -17.34 -1.43 0.93
CA LEU A 173 -17.26 0.03 0.82
C LEU A 173 -18.01 0.71 1.97
N ILE A 174 -19.24 0.25 2.25
CA ILE A 174 -20.06 0.78 3.35
C ILE A 174 -19.41 0.54 4.71
N ALA A 175 -18.86 -0.66 4.94
CA ALA A 175 -18.13 -1.00 6.17
C ALA A 175 -16.90 -0.10 6.39
N THR A 176 -16.35 0.48 5.31
CA THR A 176 -15.21 1.40 5.34
C THR A 176 -15.65 2.88 5.47
N GLY A 177 -16.96 3.14 5.61
CA GLY A 177 -17.55 4.47 5.87
C GLY A 177 -18.10 5.19 4.64
N ALA A 178 -18.02 4.57 3.44
CA ALA A 178 -18.60 5.15 2.24
C ALA A 178 -20.13 5.20 2.32
N GLU A 179 -20.72 6.16 1.61
CA GLU A 179 -22.16 6.22 1.36
C GLU A 179 -22.52 5.41 0.12
N PHE A 180 -23.67 4.74 0.16
CA PHE A 180 -24.23 4.09 -1.02
C PHE A 180 -24.80 5.15 -1.97
N SER A 181 -23.90 5.82 -2.69
CA SER A 181 -24.19 6.74 -3.79
C SER A 181 -23.04 6.61 -4.79
N ASP A 182 -23.26 6.91 -6.05
CA ASP A 182 -22.20 6.92 -7.08
C ASP A 182 -21.25 5.71 -7.03
N VAL A 183 -21.79 4.52 -6.76
CA VAL A 183 -21.03 3.26 -6.78
C VAL A 183 -21.03 2.71 -8.19
N TYR A 184 -19.84 2.41 -8.71
CA TYR A 184 -19.64 1.78 -10.00
C TYR A 184 -19.00 0.40 -9.83
N LEU A 185 -19.32 -0.51 -10.74
CA LEU A 185 -18.79 -1.87 -10.73
C LEU A 185 -17.87 -2.13 -11.93
N THR A 186 -16.97 -3.07 -11.75
CA THR A 186 -16.25 -3.73 -12.86
C THR A 186 -16.11 -5.21 -12.52
N PHE A 187 -16.22 -6.09 -13.53
CA PHE A 187 -16.21 -7.52 -13.31
C PHE A 187 -14.97 -8.17 -13.93
N GLN A 188 -14.42 -9.14 -13.23
CA GLN A 188 -13.42 -10.03 -13.75
C GLN A 188 -13.99 -11.44 -13.78
N GLU A 189 -14.13 -12.02 -14.99
CA GLU A 189 -14.65 -13.36 -15.16
C GLU A 189 -13.55 -14.33 -15.60
N TYR A 190 -13.61 -15.57 -15.08
CA TYR A 190 -12.71 -16.62 -15.45
C TYR A 190 -13.39 -17.99 -15.34
N PHE A 191 -13.56 -18.66 -16.46
CA PHE A 191 -14.22 -19.96 -16.54
C PHE A 191 -13.33 -20.98 -17.24
N GLU A 192 -13.65 -22.26 -17.06
CA GLU A 192 -13.03 -23.35 -17.81
C GLU A 192 -13.23 -23.22 -19.32
N ARG A 193 -12.52 -24.01 -20.10
CA ARG A 193 -12.74 -24.10 -21.55
C ARG A 193 -14.12 -24.67 -21.84
N LEU A 194 -14.97 -23.87 -22.46
CA LEU A 194 -16.40 -24.18 -22.63
C LEU A 194 -16.63 -25.18 -23.77
N GLY A 195 -15.81 -25.14 -24.85
CA GLY A 195 -15.95 -26.01 -26.01
C GLY A 195 -17.35 -25.96 -26.64
N LYS A 196 -17.99 -27.12 -26.84
CA LYS A 196 -19.38 -27.26 -27.31
C LYS A 196 -20.32 -27.77 -26.24
N ASP A 197 -19.93 -27.77 -25.00
CA ASP A 197 -20.70 -28.29 -23.87
C ASP A 197 -21.71 -27.20 -23.42
N GLU A 198 -22.99 -27.48 -23.56
CA GLU A 198 -24.09 -26.58 -23.24
C GLU A 198 -24.13 -26.23 -21.75
N LYS A 199 -23.78 -27.16 -20.86
CA LYS A 199 -23.73 -26.94 -19.40
C LYS A 199 -22.56 -26.06 -19.01
N ARG A 200 -21.38 -26.25 -19.64
CA ARG A 200 -20.24 -25.36 -19.45
C ARG A 200 -20.58 -23.93 -19.84
N TRP A 201 -21.29 -23.72 -20.97
CA TRP A 201 -21.80 -22.42 -21.38
C TRP A 201 -22.88 -21.89 -20.45
N GLY A 202 -23.62 -22.77 -19.77
CA GLY A 202 -24.59 -22.40 -18.74
C GLY A 202 -24.00 -21.70 -17.54
N LYS A 203 -22.73 -21.95 -17.18
CA LYS A 203 -22.09 -21.34 -16.00
C LYS A 203 -21.85 -19.84 -16.16
N PRO A 204 -21.15 -19.34 -17.20
CA PRO A 204 -21.01 -17.89 -17.40
C PRO A 204 -22.36 -17.20 -17.60
N LEU A 205 -23.31 -17.83 -18.31
CA LEU A 205 -24.65 -17.26 -18.45
C LEU A 205 -25.33 -17.08 -17.07
N ALA A 206 -25.28 -18.08 -16.20
CA ALA A 206 -25.85 -18.00 -14.87
C ALA A 206 -25.17 -16.92 -14.01
N ALA A 207 -23.83 -16.82 -14.07
CA ALA A 207 -23.07 -15.79 -13.35
C ALA A 207 -23.46 -14.38 -13.83
N LEU A 208 -23.48 -14.15 -15.14
CA LEU A 208 -23.92 -12.87 -15.72
C LEU A 208 -25.34 -12.50 -15.33
N LEU A 209 -26.28 -13.44 -15.31
CA LEU A 209 -27.66 -13.20 -14.87
C LEU A 209 -27.71 -12.83 -13.38
N GLY A 210 -26.89 -13.45 -12.54
CA GLY A 210 -26.76 -13.10 -11.10
C GLY A 210 -26.22 -11.70 -10.90
N ALA A 211 -25.13 -11.35 -11.59
CA ALA A 211 -24.56 -10.01 -11.55
C ALA A 211 -25.49 -8.94 -12.13
N PHE A 212 -26.19 -9.23 -13.22
CA PHE A 212 -27.19 -8.35 -13.80
C PHE A 212 -28.36 -8.10 -12.84
N LYS A 213 -28.84 -9.16 -12.17
CA LYS A 213 -29.92 -9.02 -11.18
C LYS A 213 -29.49 -8.13 -10.01
N ALA A 214 -28.27 -8.32 -9.48
CA ALA A 214 -27.74 -7.48 -8.42
C ALA A 214 -27.62 -6.00 -8.83
N GLN A 215 -27.12 -5.72 -10.04
CA GLN A 215 -27.07 -4.36 -10.58
C GLN A 215 -28.46 -3.72 -10.67
N THR A 216 -29.43 -4.47 -11.18
CA THR A 216 -30.80 -3.99 -11.32
C THR A 216 -31.44 -3.72 -9.96
N ASP A 217 -31.24 -4.62 -8.99
CA ASP A 217 -31.78 -4.48 -7.64
C ASP A 217 -31.20 -3.28 -6.90
N LEU A 218 -29.89 -3.05 -7.02
CA LEU A 218 -29.22 -1.95 -6.36
C LEU A 218 -29.28 -0.62 -7.14
N GLY A 219 -29.71 -0.64 -8.41
CA GLY A 219 -29.74 0.54 -9.26
C GLY A 219 -28.35 1.07 -9.63
N ILE A 220 -27.33 0.21 -9.69
CA ILE A 220 -25.94 0.55 -10.04
C ILE A 220 -25.50 -0.21 -11.29
N ALA A 221 -24.42 0.23 -11.94
CA ALA A 221 -23.97 -0.35 -13.20
C ALA A 221 -22.50 -0.72 -13.20
N ALA A 222 -22.16 -1.79 -13.92
CA ALA A 222 -20.80 -2.09 -14.30
C ALA A 222 -20.36 -1.17 -15.46
N ILE A 223 -19.20 -0.55 -15.32
CA ILE A 223 -18.61 0.31 -16.34
C ILE A 223 -17.76 -0.47 -17.35
N GLY A 224 -17.51 -1.75 -17.08
CA GLY A 224 -16.72 -2.64 -17.91
C GLY A 224 -16.31 -3.89 -17.18
N GLY A 225 -15.38 -4.62 -17.77
CA GLY A 225 -14.87 -5.85 -17.21
C GLY A 225 -13.94 -6.57 -18.19
N LYS A 226 -13.54 -7.77 -17.80
CA LYS A 226 -12.72 -8.66 -18.60
C LYS A 226 -13.15 -10.10 -18.35
N ASP A 227 -13.35 -10.86 -19.40
CA ASP A 227 -13.70 -12.27 -19.35
C ASP A 227 -12.61 -13.15 -19.99
N SER A 228 -12.53 -14.39 -19.55
CA SER A 228 -11.67 -15.41 -20.12
C SER A 228 -12.26 -16.81 -19.91
N MET A 229 -12.27 -17.61 -20.96
CA MET A 229 -12.75 -19.01 -20.96
C MET A 229 -11.58 -19.96 -21.22
N SER A 230 -10.45 -19.76 -20.54
CA SER A 230 -9.22 -20.52 -20.69
C SER A 230 -8.77 -21.25 -19.42
N GLY A 231 -9.61 -21.28 -18.38
CA GLY A 231 -9.32 -21.80 -17.06
C GLY A 231 -9.34 -23.32 -16.93
N THR A 232 -8.83 -24.04 -17.94
CA THR A 232 -8.63 -25.48 -17.90
C THR A 232 -7.14 -25.78 -18.07
N PHE A 233 -6.55 -26.49 -17.10
CA PHE A 233 -5.21 -27.03 -17.19
C PHE A 233 -5.28 -28.55 -17.02
N GLU A 234 -4.99 -29.29 -18.07
CA GLU A 234 -5.15 -30.75 -18.15
C GLU A 234 -6.58 -31.20 -17.78
N LYS A 235 -6.75 -31.78 -16.58
CA LYS A 235 -8.03 -32.25 -16.04
C LYS A 235 -8.60 -31.32 -14.96
N LEU A 236 -7.89 -30.24 -14.64
CA LEU A 236 -8.29 -29.27 -13.62
C LEU A 236 -9.01 -28.11 -14.30
N ASP A 237 -10.26 -27.92 -13.92
CA ASP A 237 -11.05 -26.75 -14.29
C ASP A 237 -11.08 -25.76 -13.09
N VAL A 238 -10.96 -24.46 -13.38
CA VAL A 238 -11.19 -23.44 -12.35
C VAL A 238 -12.66 -23.44 -11.92
N PRO A 239 -12.97 -23.10 -10.66
CA PRO A 239 -14.37 -22.87 -10.27
C PRO A 239 -14.96 -21.72 -11.09
N PRO A 240 -16.29 -21.71 -11.32
CA PRO A 240 -16.97 -20.58 -11.96
C PRO A 240 -16.62 -19.29 -11.23
N THR A 241 -15.95 -18.36 -11.91
CA THR A 241 -15.42 -17.15 -11.29
C THR A 241 -16.03 -15.90 -11.90
N LEU A 242 -16.76 -15.13 -11.10
CA LEU A 242 -17.06 -13.73 -11.35
C LEU A 242 -16.69 -12.96 -10.08
N VAL A 243 -15.61 -12.20 -10.17
CA VAL A 243 -15.19 -11.26 -9.12
C VAL A 243 -15.83 -9.92 -9.41
N SER A 244 -16.55 -9.37 -8.44
CA SER A 244 -17.05 -8.00 -8.49
C SER A 244 -16.06 -7.07 -7.81
N PHE A 245 -15.69 -5.99 -8.49
CA PHE A 245 -15.01 -4.85 -7.90
C PHE A 245 -16.00 -3.68 -7.83
N ALA A 246 -16.16 -3.09 -6.65
CA ALA A 246 -16.96 -1.91 -6.44
C ALA A 246 -16.04 -0.71 -6.15
N VAL A 247 -16.33 0.42 -6.77
CA VAL A 247 -15.54 1.66 -6.65
C VAL A 247 -16.46 2.82 -6.35
N THR A 248 -16.06 3.70 -5.44
CA THR A 248 -16.72 4.98 -5.15
C THR A 248 -15.69 6.01 -4.69
N THR A 249 -16.16 7.24 -4.49
CA THR A 249 -15.36 8.33 -3.90
C THR A 249 -16.05 8.87 -2.65
N ASP A 250 -15.24 9.34 -1.70
CA ASP A 250 -15.73 9.99 -0.47
C ASP A 250 -14.66 10.93 0.09
N LYS A 251 -14.95 11.55 1.23
CA LYS A 251 -13.99 12.36 1.99
C LYS A 251 -13.21 11.51 2.99
N VAL A 252 -11.91 11.76 3.11
CA VAL A 252 -11.01 11.07 4.06
C VAL A 252 -11.56 11.04 5.49
N LYS A 253 -12.24 12.12 5.93
CA LYS A 253 -12.82 12.19 7.28
C LYS A 253 -13.86 11.12 7.56
N ASN A 254 -14.58 10.63 6.52
CA ASN A 254 -15.63 9.63 6.62
C ASN A 254 -15.11 8.19 6.64
N VAL A 255 -13.83 8.00 6.31
CA VAL A 255 -13.21 6.68 6.28
C VAL A 255 -13.02 6.11 7.67
N THR A 256 -13.50 4.88 7.87
CA THR A 256 -13.43 4.13 9.13
C THR A 256 -12.56 2.89 8.95
N ALA A 257 -11.79 2.55 9.96
CA ALA A 257 -10.96 1.35 9.99
C ALA A 257 -11.71 0.14 10.58
N ASN A 258 -11.16 -1.06 10.38
CA ASN A 258 -11.86 -2.30 10.68
C ASN A 258 -11.51 -2.92 12.04
N GLU A 259 -10.34 -2.62 12.64
CA GLU A 259 -9.88 -3.21 13.89
C GLU A 259 -10.69 -2.71 15.11
N PHE A 260 -10.93 -3.58 16.10
CA PHE A 260 -11.51 -3.19 17.39
C PHE A 260 -10.65 -2.15 18.09
N LYS A 261 -11.30 -1.14 18.70
CA LYS A 261 -10.65 0.03 19.30
C LYS A 261 -10.53 -0.05 20.81
N LYS A 262 -11.57 -0.53 21.52
CA LYS A 262 -11.63 -0.39 22.96
C LYS A 262 -12.27 -1.58 23.66
N ALA A 263 -11.58 -2.11 24.67
CA ALA A 263 -12.15 -3.12 25.57
C ALA A 263 -13.33 -2.54 26.36
N GLY A 264 -14.38 -3.32 26.52
CA GLY A 264 -15.61 -2.97 27.19
C GLY A 264 -16.73 -2.51 26.24
N ASP A 265 -16.42 -2.10 25.02
CA ASP A 265 -17.41 -1.70 24.04
C ASP A 265 -18.21 -2.92 23.54
N LYS A 266 -19.45 -2.67 23.17
CA LYS A 266 -20.35 -3.70 22.62
C LYS A 266 -20.12 -3.87 21.14
N VAL A 267 -20.40 -5.08 20.67
CA VAL A 267 -20.41 -5.37 19.23
C VAL A 267 -21.80 -5.83 18.83
N VAL A 268 -22.35 -5.19 17.83
CA VAL A 268 -23.71 -5.46 17.32
C VAL A 268 -23.68 -5.87 15.85
N LEU A 269 -24.64 -6.73 15.49
CA LEU A 269 -24.91 -7.11 14.11
C LEU A 269 -26.15 -6.34 13.61
N ILE A 270 -26.00 -5.70 12.45
CA ILE A 270 -27.11 -5.18 11.65
C ILE A 270 -27.10 -5.94 10.33
N ALA A 271 -28.19 -6.63 10.00
CA ALA A 271 -28.26 -7.45 8.80
C ALA A 271 -29.61 -7.25 8.09
N PRO A 272 -29.65 -7.41 6.76
CA PRO A 272 -30.90 -7.37 6.01
C PRO A 272 -31.72 -8.65 6.23
N GLU A 273 -33.00 -8.58 5.91
CA GLU A 273 -33.83 -9.76 5.72
C GLU A 273 -33.42 -10.51 4.45
N TYR A 274 -33.68 -11.81 4.41
CA TYR A 274 -33.41 -12.65 3.24
C TYR A 274 -34.73 -13.09 2.61
N ASN A 275 -34.77 -13.09 1.29
CA ASN A 275 -35.90 -13.56 0.53
C ASN A 275 -35.90 -15.10 0.40
N LYS A 276 -36.97 -15.65 -0.22
CA LYS A 276 -37.16 -17.11 -0.41
C LYS A 276 -36.08 -17.79 -1.30
N ASN A 277 -35.21 -17.01 -1.93
CA ASN A 277 -34.12 -17.50 -2.77
C ASN A 277 -32.76 -17.40 -2.06
N ASP A 278 -32.74 -17.27 -0.75
CA ASP A 278 -31.52 -17.10 0.05
C ASP A 278 -30.64 -15.90 -0.34
N LEU A 279 -31.26 -14.85 -0.89
CA LEU A 279 -30.60 -13.59 -1.23
C LEU A 279 -31.11 -12.47 -0.31
N PRO A 280 -30.29 -11.45 0.01
CA PRO A 280 -30.76 -10.28 0.74
C PRO A 280 -31.95 -9.61 0.05
N ASP A 281 -32.99 -9.27 0.82
CA ASP A 281 -34.06 -8.42 0.33
C ASP A 281 -33.51 -7.02 0.03
N THR A 282 -33.76 -6.51 -1.16
CA THR A 282 -33.16 -5.27 -1.65
C THR A 282 -33.53 -4.06 -0.79
N ALA A 283 -34.82 -3.92 -0.42
CA ALA A 283 -35.25 -2.76 0.36
C ALA A 283 -34.65 -2.79 1.77
N SER A 284 -34.65 -3.96 2.39
CA SER A 284 -34.01 -4.19 3.69
C SER A 284 -32.50 -3.92 3.64
N LEU A 285 -31.80 -4.38 2.58
CA LEU A 285 -30.36 -4.17 2.41
C LEU A 285 -30.01 -2.67 2.26
N LEU A 286 -30.76 -1.93 1.44
CA LEU A 286 -30.51 -0.50 1.25
C LEU A 286 -30.79 0.29 2.55
N ALA A 287 -31.78 -0.11 3.33
CA ALA A 287 -32.04 0.47 4.65
C ALA A 287 -30.87 0.19 5.62
N VAL A 288 -30.31 -1.02 5.60
CA VAL A 288 -29.11 -1.39 6.37
C VAL A 288 -27.92 -0.54 5.97
N TYR A 289 -27.64 -0.35 4.67
CA TYR A 289 -26.56 0.50 4.19
C TYR A 289 -26.67 1.93 4.73
N GLY A 290 -27.84 2.56 4.60
CA GLY A 290 -28.07 3.91 5.12
C GLY A 290 -27.88 4.00 6.64
N LYS A 291 -28.37 3.01 7.40
CA LYS A 291 -28.22 2.95 8.85
C LYS A 291 -26.76 2.83 9.28
N VAL A 292 -26.00 1.91 8.66
CA VAL A 292 -24.58 1.69 8.96
C VAL A 292 -23.76 2.95 8.66
N THR A 293 -23.94 3.55 7.47
CA THR A 293 -23.28 4.81 7.10
C THR A 293 -23.57 5.92 8.12
N SER A 294 -24.82 6.06 8.56
CA SER A 294 -25.20 7.06 9.58
C SER A 294 -24.51 6.82 10.92
N LEU A 295 -24.41 5.57 11.38
CA LEU A 295 -23.75 5.22 12.64
C LEU A 295 -22.25 5.49 12.59
N LEU A 296 -21.58 5.18 11.49
CA LEU A 296 -20.16 5.45 11.30
C LEU A 296 -19.88 6.96 11.24
N ARG A 297 -20.64 7.69 10.44
CA ARG A 297 -20.45 9.16 10.27
C ARG A 297 -20.80 9.97 11.52
N SER A 298 -21.70 9.48 12.35
CA SER A 298 -22.02 10.12 13.64
C SER A 298 -21.04 9.77 14.77
N GLY A 299 -20.11 8.83 14.55
CA GLY A 299 -19.18 8.35 15.58
C GLY A 299 -19.81 7.44 16.64
N LYS A 300 -21.08 7.00 16.44
CA LYS A 300 -21.73 6.01 17.30
C LYS A 300 -21.16 4.60 17.10
N ALA A 301 -20.63 4.32 15.90
CA ALA A 301 -19.84 3.14 15.62
C ALA A 301 -18.38 3.53 15.35
N LEU A 302 -17.44 2.86 16.00
CA LEU A 302 -16.01 3.15 15.98
C LEU A 302 -15.23 2.28 14.99
N ALA A 303 -15.73 1.07 14.74
CA ALA A 303 -15.18 0.13 13.76
C ALA A 303 -16.32 -0.68 13.13
N CYS A 304 -16.09 -1.14 11.92
CA CYS A 304 -17.07 -1.94 11.18
C CYS A 304 -16.38 -3.00 10.34
N TYR A 305 -17.04 -4.17 10.20
CA TYR A 305 -16.64 -5.25 9.33
C TYR A 305 -17.88 -5.90 8.71
N THR A 306 -17.87 -6.19 7.41
CA THR A 306 -18.95 -6.98 6.80
C THR A 306 -18.56 -8.46 6.75
N PRO A 307 -19.24 -9.34 7.52
CA PRO A 307 -18.99 -10.78 7.48
C PRO A 307 -19.36 -11.37 6.13
N THR A 308 -18.55 -12.30 5.63
CA THR A 308 -18.75 -12.97 4.34
C THR A 308 -18.54 -14.48 4.46
N TYR A 309 -17.52 -15.02 3.81
CA TYR A 309 -17.20 -16.44 3.75
C TYR A 309 -17.00 -17.10 5.14
N GLY A 310 -16.24 -16.47 6.02
CA GLY A 310 -15.98 -17.00 7.37
C GLY A 310 -17.00 -16.55 8.43
N GLY A 311 -18.06 -15.85 8.03
CA GLY A 311 -19.12 -15.41 8.93
C GLY A 311 -18.67 -14.39 9.98
N ILE A 312 -19.42 -14.32 11.08
CA ILE A 312 -19.10 -13.45 12.22
C ILE A 312 -17.78 -13.87 12.88
N ALA A 313 -17.46 -15.16 12.87
CA ALA A 313 -16.21 -15.68 13.42
C ALA A 313 -14.97 -15.08 12.77
N GLU A 314 -14.95 -15.02 11.43
CA GLU A 314 -13.86 -14.37 10.68
C GLU A 314 -13.75 -12.89 11.03
N ALA A 315 -14.88 -12.18 11.03
CA ALA A 315 -14.91 -10.77 11.35
C ALA A 315 -14.33 -10.49 12.74
N VAL A 316 -14.84 -11.16 13.78
CA VAL A 316 -14.37 -11.02 15.15
C VAL A 316 -12.88 -11.33 15.27
N MET A 317 -12.43 -12.47 14.71
CA MET A 317 -11.03 -12.88 14.77
C MET A 317 -10.11 -11.81 14.17
N LYS A 318 -10.40 -11.34 12.97
CA LYS A 318 -9.59 -10.35 12.26
C LYS A 318 -9.63 -8.97 12.94
N MET A 319 -10.79 -8.55 13.44
CA MET A 319 -10.92 -7.29 14.19
C MET A 319 -10.15 -7.30 15.51
N CYS A 320 -9.97 -8.46 16.16
CA CYS A 320 -9.20 -8.63 17.39
C CYS A 320 -7.69 -8.46 17.18
N PHE A 321 -7.14 -8.93 16.07
CA PHE A 321 -5.69 -9.05 15.87
C PHE A 321 -4.93 -7.72 15.91
N GLY A 322 -5.48 -6.68 15.28
CA GLY A 322 -4.80 -5.40 15.10
C GLY A 322 -4.36 -4.73 16.40
N ASN A 323 -5.20 -4.80 17.43
CA ASN A 323 -4.94 -4.22 18.74
C ASN A 323 -4.79 -5.25 19.86
N SER A 324 -4.74 -6.55 19.53
CA SER A 324 -4.67 -7.67 20.47
C SER A 324 -5.81 -7.65 21.51
N LEU A 325 -7.00 -7.21 21.10
CA LEU A 325 -8.19 -7.21 21.94
C LEU A 325 -8.92 -8.54 21.85
N GLY A 326 -9.39 -9.06 22.97
CA GLY A 326 -10.20 -10.27 23.03
C GLY A 326 -11.68 -9.99 22.73
N PHE A 327 -12.49 -11.07 22.71
CA PHE A 327 -13.91 -10.97 22.47
C PHE A 327 -14.70 -12.04 23.22
N LYS A 328 -15.82 -11.66 23.81
CA LYS A 328 -16.74 -12.59 24.45
C LYS A 328 -18.10 -12.52 23.77
N PHE A 329 -18.54 -13.65 23.17
CA PHE A 329 -19.87 -13.76 22.59
C PHE A 329 -20.97 -13.65 23.65
N SER A 330 -22.11 -13.08 23.28
CA SER A 330 -23.33 -13.07 24.10
C SER A 330 -23.94 -14.47 24.16
N ASP A 331 -24.56 -14.80 25.30
CA ASP A 331 -25.23 -16.06 25.46
C ASP A 331 -26.37 -16.23 24.44
N GLY A 332 -26.59 -17.44 23.95
CA GLY A 332 -27.69 -17.79 23.04
C GLY A 332 -27.37 -17.63 21.55
N ILE A 333 -26.19 -17.15 21.16
CA ILE A 333 -25.78 -17.13 19.75
C ILE A 333 -25.35 -18.56 19.36
N SER A 334 -25.96 -19.11 18.30
CA SER A 334 -25.63 -20.45 17.83
C SER A 334 -24.31 -20.47 17.04
N LEU A 335 -23.63 -21.63 17.02
CA LEU A 335 -22.42 -21.81 16.20
C LEU A 335 -22.71 -21.59 14.71
N ASP A 336 -23.89 -22.00 14.20
CA ASP A 336 -24.30 -21.72 12.83
C ASP A 336 -24.43 -20.21 12.54
N THR A 337 -24.83 -19.43 13.53
CA THR A 337 -24.86 -17.96 13.41
C THR A 337 -23.45 -17.39 13.40
N ILE A 338 -22.56 -17.91 14.23
CA ILE A 338 -21.17 -17.42 14.37
C ILE A 338 -20.36 -17.75 13.12
N PHE A 339 -20.44 -18.98 12.59
CA PHE A 339 -19.60 -19.47 11.49
C PHE A 339 -20.27 -19.51 10.13
N GLY A 340 -21.59 -19.32 10.03
CA GLY A 340 -22.34 -19.33 8.78
C GLY A 340 -22.12 -18.07 7.94
N TYR A 341 -22.40 -18.14 6.63
CA TYR A 341 -22.35 -17.00 5.70
C TYR A 341 -23.29 -15.88 6.13
N ARG A 342 -22.87 -14.59 5.97
CA ARG A 342 -23.65 -13.40 6.35
C ARG A 342 -23.45 -12.24 5.39
N TYR A 343 -23.82 -12.43 4.12
CA TYR A 343 -23.69 -11.38 3.11
C TYR A 343 -24.68 -10.23 3.35
N GLY A 344 -24.20 -8.99 3.19
CA GLY A 344 -25.01 -7.78 3.43
C GLY A 344 -25.19 -7.42 4.90
N GLY A 345 -24.67 -8.24 5.85
CA GLY A 345 -24.64 -7.91 7.27
C GLY A 345 -23.40 -7.10 7.67
N PHE A 346 -23.47 -6.40 8.81
CA PHE A 346 -22.41 -5.57 9.34
C PHE A 346 -22.23 -5.79 10.83
N LEU A 347 -20.98 -6.02 11.22
CA LEU A 347 -20.55 -6.11 12.60
C LEU A 347 -19.95 -4.77 13.00
N LEU A 348 -20.49 -4.12 14.03
CA LEU A 348 -20.08 -2.79 14.45
C LEU A 348 -19.67 -2.78 15.91
N GLU A 349 -18.49 -2.19 16.21
CA GLU A 349 -18.14 -1.76 17.55
C GLU A 349 -18.87 -0.47 17.88
N VAL A 350 -19.65 -0.45 18.96
CA VAL A 350 -20.52 0.67 19.31
C VAL A 350 -20.32 1.13 20.74
N THR A 351 -20.44 2.43 20.97
CA THR A 351 -20.30 3.05 22.30
C THR A 351 -21.57 3.00 23.13
N GLU A 352 -22.73 2.78 22.48
CA GLU A 352 -24.04 2.71 23.10
C GLU A 352 -24.94 1.66 22.40
N GLY A 353 -26.04 1.27 23.02
CA GLY A 353 -27.00 0.34 22.41
C GLY A 353 -27.64 0.94 21.16
N ILE A 354 -27.77 0.13 20.09
CA ILE A 354 -28.38 0.53 18.81
C ILE A 354 -29.72 -0.16 18.67
N GLU A 355 -30.79 0.64 18.51
CA GLU A 355 -32.13 0.10 18.29
C GLU A 355 -32.22 -0.75 17.03
N GLY A 356 -32.83 -1.93 17.14
CA GLY A 356 -33.00 -2.88 16.03
C GLY A 356 -31.70 -3.55 15.57
N ALA A 357 -30.65 -3.52 16.39
CA ALA A 357 -29.43 -4.31 16.19
C ALA A 357 -29.36 -5.48 17.19
N VAL A 358 -28.72 -6.58 16.80
CA VAL A 358 -28.51 -7.75 17.66
C VAL A 358 -27.17 -7.64 18.33
N GLU A 359 -27.12 -7.62 19.67
CA GLU A 359 -25.86 -7.65 20.41
C GLU A 359 -25.20 -9.02 20.25
N ILE A 360 -24.02 -9.06 19.64
CA ILE A 360 -23.23 -10.28 19.39
C ILE A 360 -22.28 -10.58 20.55
N GLY A 361 -21.79 -9.55 21.23
CA GLY A 361 -20.87 -9.72 22.34
C GLY A 361 -20.18 -8.43 22.76
N LYS A 362 -19.09 -8.60 23.51
CA LYS A 362 -18.28 -7.51 24.04
C LYS A 362 -16.80 -7.72 23.77
N ILE A 363 -16.12 -6.63 23.50
CA ILE A 363 -14.67 -6.59 23.39
C ILE A 363 -14.03 -6.70 24.78
N THR A 364 -13.02 -7.55 24.90
CA THR A 364 -12.27 -7.79 26.16
C THR A 364 -10.80 -7.42 25.98
N ASN A 365 -10.05 -7.44 27.08
CA ASN A 365 -8.60 -7.22 27.09
C ASN A 365 -7.79 -8.47 27.49
N ASP A 366 -8.44 -9.64 27.53
CA ASP A 366 -7.85 -10.90 27.99
C ASP A 366 -7.09 -11.67 26.91
N GLY A 367 -7.10 -11.19 25.66
CA GLY A 367 -6.40 -11.83 24.54
C GLY A 367 -7.00 -13.16 24.11
N LYS A 368 -8.31 -13.34 24.30
CA LYS A 368 -9.03 -14.58 23.96
C LYS A 368 -10.32 -14.27 23.23
N ILE A 369 -10.83 -15.28 22.49
CA ILE A 369 -12.21 -15.29 21.99
C ILE A 369 -12.96 -16.41 22.72
N SER A 370 -14.12 -16.11 23.30
CA SER A 370 -14.85 -17.04 24.15
C SER A 370 -16.35 -17.08 23.87
N ASP A 371 -16.95 -18.26 24.01
CA ASP A 371 -18.39 -18.54 23.98
C ASP A 371 -18.74 -19.64 24.99
N ARG A 372 -19.69 -19.38 25.89
CA ARG A 372 -20.29 -20.38 26.82
C ARG A 372 -19.29 -21.30 27.55
N GLY A 373 -18.15 -20.75 27.96
CA GLY A 373 -17.13 -21.51 28.71
C GLY A 373 -16.05 -22.16 27.81
N GLU A 374 -16.23 -22.20 26.51
CA GLU A 374 -15.14 -22.50 25.57
C GLU A 374 -14.37 -21.24 25.24
N GLU A 375 -13.05 -21.35 25.09
CA GLU A 375 -12.19 -20.24 24.76
C GLU A 375 -11.03 -20.66 23.85
N ILE A 376 -10.55 -19.70 23.06
CA ILE A 376 -9.34 -19.86 22.25
C ILE A 376 -8.48 -18.59 22.35
N SER A 377 -7.18 -18.75 22.59
CA SER A 377 -6.26 -17.59 22.67
C SER A 377 -6.00 -16.98 21.30
N LEU A 378 -5.88 -15.66 21.25
CA LEU A 378 -5.50 -14.94 20.03
C LEU A 378 -4.13 -15.36 19.51
N GLY A 379 -3.18 -15.69 20.39
CA GLY A 379 -1.86 -16.17 19.97
C GLY A 379 -1.93 -17.49 19.19
N ARG A 380 -2.78 -18.45 19.64
CA ARG A 380 -3.01 -19.71 18.90
C ARG A 380 -3.67 -19.45 17.55
N LEU A 381 -4.69 -18.57 17.51
CA LEU A 381 -5.38 -18.21 16.27
C LEU A 381 -4.45 -17.50 15.30
N LEU A 382 -3.66 -16.55 15.79
CA LEU A 382 -2.72 -15.80 14.98
C LEU A 382 -1.65 -16.71 14.38
N GLY A 383 -1.13 -17.67 15.19
CA GLY A 383 -0.18 -18.68 14.69
C GLY A 383 -0.78 -19.46 13.51
N ALA A 384 -1.96 -20.09 13.70
CA ALA A 384 -2.62 -20.83 12.63
C ALA A 384 -2.93 -19.95 11.40
N TYR A 385 -3.32 -18.68 11.63
CA TYR A 385 -3.66 -17.72 10.59
C TYR A 385 -2.44 -17.29 9.75
N GLU A 386 -1.28 -17.09 10.37
CA GLU A 386 -0.05 -16.65 9.69
C GLU A 386 0.75 -17.82 9.09
N ASP A 387 0.82 -18.96 9.80
CA ASP A 387 1.68 -20.09 9.41
C ASP A 387 1.25 -20.75 8.10
N LYS A 388 -0.02 -20.66 7.72
CA LYS A 388 -0.57 -21.33 6.53
C LYS A 388 0.19 -21.02 5.24
N LEU A 389 0.59 -19.77 5.03
CA LEU A 389 1.32 -19.33 3.83
C LEU A 389 2.79 -18.98 4.12
N GLU A 390 3.29 -19.16 5.33
CA GLU A 390 4.66 -18.77 5.71
C GLU A 390 5.74 -19.47 4.87
N SER A 391 5.50 -20.71 4.42
CA SER A 391 6.41 -21.46 3.55
C SER A 391 6.51 -20.89 2.13
N VAL A 392 5.50 -20.14 1.67
CA VAL A 392 5.41 -19.58 0.31
C VAL A 392 5.64 -18.08 0.32
N PHE A 393 5.01 -17.38 1.26
CA PHE A 393 5.09 -15.93 1.43
C PHE A 393 5.55 -15.60 2.85
N ARG A 394 6.84 -15.86 3.11
CA ARG A 394 7.45 -15.66 4.41
C ARG A 394 7.29 -14.23 4.91
N CYS A 395 6.86 -14.06 6.16
CA CYS A 395 6.78 -12.78 6.84
C CYS A 395 7.42 -12.75 8.24
N ASN A 396 7.79 -13.91 8.77
CA ASN A 396 8.43 -14.04 10.07
C ASN A 396 9.81 -14.69 9.96
N ILE A 397 10.81 -14.10 10.61
CA ILE A 397 12.14 -14.66 10.78
C ILE A 397 12.56 -14.40 12.23
N SER A 398 13.03 -15.42 12.90
CA SER A 398 13.58 -15.25 14.24
C SER A 398 14.92 -14.53 14.17
N SER A 399 15.07 -13.46 14.92
CA SER A 399 16.38 -12.84 15.12
C SER A 399 17.26 -13.74 15.97
N THR A 400 18.52 -13.88 15.59
CA THR A 400 19.55 -14.55 16.39
C THR A 400 20.40 -13.55 17.19
N GLN A 401 20.17 -12.24 17.00
CA GLN A 401 20.88 -11.18 17.70
C GLN A 401 20.07 -10.71 18.91
N PRO A 402 20.72 -10.35 20.02
CA PRO A 402 20.05 -9.71 21.14
C PRO A 402 19.56 -8.33 20.72
N ASP A 403 18.54 -7.82 21.43
CA ASP A 403 18.09 -6.45 21.22
C ASP A 403 19.20 -5.47 21.58
N PRO A 404 19.47 -4.46 20.73
CA PRO A 404 20.51 -3.47 20.96
C PRO A 404 20.06 -2.42 21.99
N GLU A 405 21.03 -1.69 22.52
CA GLU A 405 20.74 -0.53 23.39
C GLU A 405 20.19 0.66 22.60
N ASN A 406 19.44 1.51 23.29
CA ASN A 406 19.00 2.80 22.77
C ASN A 406 20.17 3.79 22.78
N PHE A 407 20.64 4.21 21.61
CA PHE A 407 21.62 5.30 21.52
C PHE A 407 20.96 6.65 21.87
N SER A 408 21.72 7.52 22.54
CA SER A 408 21.22 8.85 22.92
C SER A 408 22.37 9.86 22.91
N TYR A 409 22.31 10.82 22.02
CA TYR A 409 23.30 11.89 21.90
C TYR A 409 22.61 13.26 21.82
N ILE A 410 22.82 14.11 22.82
CA ILE A 410 22.29 15.47 22.86
C ILE A 410 23.40 16.41 22.38
N ALA A 411 23.21 17.04 21.23
CA ALA A 411 24.18 17.97 20.67
C ALA A 411 24.22 19.29 21.47
N GLN A 412 25.42 19.72 21.79
CA GLN A 412 25.66 21.03 22.42
C GLN A 412 25.54 22.16 21.38
N ASP A 413 26.09 21.90 20.18
CA ASP A 413 26.10 22.83 19.05
C ASP A 413 25.65 22.10 17.78
N ARG A 414 25.09 22.84 16.82
CA ARG A 414 24.71 22.36 15.49
C ARG A 414 25.42 23.21 14.43
N ALA A 415 25.64 22.60 13.27
CA ALA A 415 26.12 23.33 12.11
C ALA A 415 25.23 24.54 11.78
N ALA A 416 25.82 25.62 11.30
CA ALA A 416 25.11 26.81 10.86
C ALA A 416 25.33 27.04 9.36
N PRO A 417 24.39 27.66 8.64
CA PRO A 417 24.53 27.94 7.20
C PRO A 417 25.51 29.10 6.98
N ALA A 418 26.33 29.00 5.93
CA ALA A 418 27.13 30.12 5.47
C ALA A 418 26.30 31.14 4.67
N VAL A 419 25.21 30.68 4.06
CA VAL A 419 24.28 31.51 3.27
C VAL A 419 22.88 31.39 3.83
N ARG A 420 22.25 32.50 4.17
CA ARG A 420 20.86 32.54 4.64
C ARG A 420 19.90 32.71 3.47
N SER A 421 18.73 32.09 3.56
CA SER A 421 17.65 32.17 2.57
C SER A 421 16.29 32.04 3.24
N ALA A 422 15.41 33.00 2.98
CA ALA A 422 14.03 32.95 3.47
C ALA A 422 13.23 31.81 2.82
N LYS A 423 13.61 31.42 1.58
CA LYS A 423 13.00 30.35 0.81
C LYS A 423 14.09 29.55 0.11
N PRO A 424 14.69 28.57 0.81
CA PRO A 424 15.80 27.80 0.24
C PRO A 424 15.37 26.99 -1.00
N ARG A 425 16.23 26.98 -2.01
CA ARG A 425 16.04 26.15 -3.20
C ARG A 425 16.48 24.72 -2.92
N VAL A 426 15.64 23.76 -3.32
CA VAL A 426 15.90 22.33 -3.15
C VAL A 426 16.00 21.69 -4.52
N LEU A 427 17.16 21.13 -4.85
CA LEU A 427 17.37 20.39 -6.08
C LEU A 427 17.12 18.91 -5.85
N ILE A 428 16.19 18.33 -6.62
CA ILE A 428 15.75 16.93 -6.52
C ILE A 428 16.10 16.23 -7.83
N PRO A 429 17.22 15.47 -7.89
CA PRO A 429 17.58 14.71 -9.08
C PRO A 429 16.66 13.50 -9.28
N VAL A 430 16.21 13.30 -10.52
CA VAL A 430 15.35 12.19 -10.92
C VAL A 430 16.08 11.34 -11.94
N PHE A 431 16.32 10.09 -11.56
CA PHE A 431 16.96 9.07 -12.39
C PHE A 431 15.92 8.08 -12.90
N PRO A 432 16.19 7.35 -13.99
CA PRO A 432 15.31 6.24 -14.38
C PRO A 432 15.08 5.28 -13.21
N GLY A 433 13.80 5.09 -12.83
CA GLY A 433 13.41 4.28 -11.67
C GLY A 433 13.20 5.06 -10.35
N THR A 434 13.51 6.35 -10.27
CA THR A 434 13.08 7.21 -9.15
C THR A 434 11.55 7.30 -9.15
N ASN A 435 10.92 7.29 -7.97
CA ASN A 435 9.47 7.32 -7.84
C ASN A 435 8.93 8.16 -6.66
N CYS A 436 9.80 8.85 -5.93
CA CYS A 436 9.43 9.68 -4.77
C CYS A 436 9.71 11.18 -4.96
N GLU A 437 9.98 11.62 -6.20
CA GLU A 437 10.33 13.02 -6.49
C GLU A 437 9.19 13.97 -6.22
N TYR A 438 7.96 13.60 -6.57
CA TYR A 438 6.78 14.43 -6.34
C TYR A 438 6.42 14.52 -4.86
N ASP A 439 6.52 13.41 -4.12
CA ASP A 439 6.30 13.37 -2.66
C ASP A 439 7.33 14.25 -1.95
N SER A 440 8.62 14.11 -2.33
CA SER A 440 9.72 14.92 -1.80
C SER A 440 9.55 16.41 -2.10
N ALA A 441 9.22 16.75 -3.35
CA ALA A 441 8.98 18.14 -3.75
C ALA A 441 7.80 18.75 -3.01
N LYS A 442 6.74 17.98 -2.75
CA LYS A 442 5.57 18.40 -2.01
C LYS A 442 5.89 18.66 -0.54
N ALA A 443 6.60 17.74 0.12
CA ALA A 443 7.03 17.88 1.50
C ALA A 443 7.93 19.13 1.70
N MET A 444 8.89 19.36 0.78
CA MET A 444 9.74 20.55 0.79
C MET A 444 8.95 21.84 0.58
N ARG A 445 7.97 21.83 -0.34
CA ARG A 445 7.10 22.99 -0.60
C ARG A 445 6.23 23.33 0.60
N ASP A 446 5.66 22.32 1.25
CA ASP A 446 4.83 22.49 2.44
C ASP A 446 5.65 23.06 3.62
N ALA A 447 6.94 22.70 3.72
CA ALA A 447 7.86 23.28 4.69
C ALA A 447 8.31 24.71 4.35
N GLY A 448 7.99 25.22 3.15
CA GLY A 448 8.28 26.58 2.71
C GLY A 448 9.56 26.73 1.86
N ALA A 449 10.09 25.64 1.32
CA ALA A 449 11.17 25.66 0.34
C ALA A 449 10.67 25.86 -1.11
N GLU A 450 11.61 26.01 -2.04
CA GLU A 450 11.37 26.06 -3.49
C GLU A 450 12.00 24.83 -4.18
N PRO A 451 11.25 23.71 -4.34
CA PRO A 451 11.78 22.50 -4.95
C PRO A 451 11.83 22.62 -6.47
N GLU A 452 12.94 22.15 -7.04
CA GLU A 452 13.19 21.94 -8.46
C GLU A 452 13.39 20.44 -8.70
N ILE A 453 12.46 19.82 -9.44
CA ILE A 453 12.60 18.42 -9.92
C ILE A 453 13.46 18.48 -11.18
N PHE A 454 14.60 17.80 -11.16
CA PHE A 454 15.56 17.78 -12.26
C PHE A 454 15.68 16.36 -12.86
N VAL A 455 15.09 16.18 -14.03
CA VAL A 455 15.11 14.89 -14.74
C VAL A 455 16.44 14.69 -15.45
N ILE A 456 17.13 13.59 -15.14
CA ILE A 456 18.36 13.16 -15.80
C ILE A 456 17.99 12.43 -17.09
N ASN A 457 18.39 12.99 -18.22
CA ASN A 457 18.17 12.36 -19.52
C ASN A 457 19.34 11.43 -19.86
N ASN A 458 19.06 10.12 -19.92
CA ASN A 458 20.04 9.07 -20.20
C ASN A 458 19.85 8.39 -21.58
N ARG A 459 19.09 8.99 -22.50
CA ARG A 459 18.77 8.40 -23.80
C ARG A 459 19.96 8.32 -24.76
N SER A 460 21.03 9.09 -24.51
CA SER A 460 22.31 8.98 -25.22
C SER A 460 23.45 9.48 -24.33
N ALA A 461 24.69 9.18 -24.71
CA ALA A 461 25.86 9.67 -24.00
C ALA A 461 25.91 11.23 -23.97
N ASP A 462 25.54 11.88 -25.06
CA ASP A 462 25.49 13.35 -25.15
C ASP A 462 24.44 13.93 -24.22
N LYS A 463 23.26 13.26 -24.10
CA LYS A 463 22.19 13.67 -23.17
C LYS A 463 22.60 13.50 -21.71
N VAL A 464 23.38 12.47 -21.38
CA VAL A 464 23.96 12.33 -20.04
C VAL A 464 24.93 13.46 -19.76
N ALA A 465 25.84 13.79 -20.69
CA ALA A 465 26.79 14.89 -20.53
C ALA A 465 26.08 16.24 -20.36
N GLU A 466 25.06 16.54 -21.19
CA GLU A 466 24.21 17.72 -21.05
C GLU A 466 23.52 17.77 -19.68
N SER A 467 22.98 16.63 -19.21
CA SER A 467 22.34 16.55 -17.90
C SER A 467 23.33 16.83 -16.75
N VAL A 468 24.56 16.33 -16.85
CA VAL A 468 25.63 16.60 -15.86
C VAL A 468 25.93 18.10 -15.77
N GLU A 469 26.14 18.76 -16.91
CA GLU A 469 26.47 20.19 -16.95
C GLU A 469 25.32 21.04 -16.40
N ARG A 470 24.08 20.79 -16.84
CA ARG A 470 22.89 21.50 -16.37
C ARG A 470 22.62 21.26 -14.89
N PHE A 471 22.82 20.03 -14.40
CA PHE A 471 22.67 19.72 -12.98
C PHE A 471 23.69 20.46 -12.12
N ALA A 472 24.98 20.48 -12.53
CA ALA A 472 26.02 21.25 -11.87
C ALA A 472 25.66 22.74 -11.79
N GLU A 473 25.13 23.34 -12.88
CA GLU A 473 24.68 24.73 -12.87
C GLU A 473 23.47 24.97 -11.94
N SER A 474 22.52 24.04 -11.86
CA SER A 474 21.40 24.11 -10.91
C SER A 474 21.90 24.00 -9.46
N MET A 475 22.89 23.13 -9.18
CA MET A 475 23.51 22.98 -7.86
C MET A 475 24.11 24.27 -7.32
N LYS A 476 24.71 25.13 -8.16
CA LYS A 476 25.26 26.43 -7.75
C LYS A 476 24.23 27.35 -7.12
N LYS A 477 22.95 27.17 -7.45
CA LYS A 477 21.81 27.97 -6.98
C LYS A 477 21.07 27.34 -5.81
N ALA A 478 21.25 26.04 -5.59
CA ALA A 478 20.56 25.29 -4.56
C ALA A 478 21.24 25.43 -3.18
N GLN A 479 20.43 25.46 -2.13
CA GLN A 479 20.87 25.37 -0.73
C GLN A 479 20.74 23.94 -0.21
N ILE A 480 19.87 23.15 -0.80
CA ILE A 480 19.59 21.77 -0.43
C ILE A 480 19.63 20.87 -1.67
N VAL A 481 20.30 19.72 -1.56
CA VAL A 481 20.15 18.62 -2.51
C VAL A 481 19.43 17.48 -1.79
N PHE A 482 18.28 17.07 -2.33
CA PHE A 482 17.47 16.00 -1.78
C PHE A 482 17.40 14.84 -2.78
N ILE A 483 17.99 13.70 -2.44
CA ILE A 483 18.01 12.51 -3.29
C ILE A 483 16.85 11.61 -2.88
N PRO A 484 15.80 11.51 -3.71
CA PRO A 484 14.59 10.77 -3.36
C PRO A 484 14.78 9.26 -3.39
N GLY A 485 13.78 8.54 -2.89
CA GLY A 485 13.67 7.10 -3.00
C GLY A 485 13.27 6.63 -4.40
N GLY A 486 13.31 5.33 -4.58
CA GLY A 486 12.97 4.64 -5.81
C GLY A 486 13.91 3.46 -6.08
N PHE A 487 14.04 3.09 -7.36
CA PHE A 487 14.81 1.96 -7.83
C PHE A 487 15.68 2.39 -9.02
N SER A 488 16.59 3.34 -8.78
CA SER A 488 17.38 3.97 -9.85
C SER A 488 18.26 2.96 -10.60
N GLY A 489 18.00 2.82 -11.91
CA GLY A 489 18.70 1.84 -12.75
C GLY A 489 18.19 0.41 -12.63
N GLY A 490 17.08 0.19 -11.93
CA GLY A 490 16.53 -1.13 -11.55
C GLY A 490 17.21 -1.70 -10.30
N ASP A 491 16.57 -2.74 -9.72
CA ASP A 491 17.18 -3.52 -8.63
C ASP A 491 18.24 -4.47 -9.20
N GLU A 492 19.46 -3.93 -9.37
CA GLU A 492 20.58 -4.69 -9.86
C GLU A 492 21.15 -5.64 -8.78
N PRO A 493 21.59 -6.86 -9.13
CA PRO A 493 22.11 -7.81 -8.16
C PRO A 493 23.27 -7.31 -7.30
N ASP A 494 24.00 -6.29 -7.77
CA ASP A 494 25.15 -5.72 -7.07
C ASP A 494 24.81 -4.47 -6.24
N GLY A 495 23.55 -4.28 -5.92
CA GLY A 495 23.06 -3.25 -5.00
C GLY A 495 22.52 -1.98 -5.65
N SER A 496 21.57 -1.39 -4.94
CA SER A 496 20.82 -0.21 -5.38
C SER A 496 21.65 1.09 -5.34
N GLY A 497 21.21 2.09 -6.10
CA GLY A 497 21.81 3.44 -6.10
C GLY A 497 23.09 3.60 -6.95
N LYS A 498 23.47 2.60 -7.74
CA LYS A 498 24.70 2.65 -8.58
C LYS A 498 24.68 3.80 -9.59
N PHE A 499 23.56 4.00 -10.28
CA PHE A 499 23.45 5.04 -11.29
C PHE A 499 23.54 6.43 -10.67
N ILE A 500 22.92 6.67 -9.53
CA ILE A 500 23.06 7.88 -8.74
C ILE A 500 24.55 8.06 -8.35
N THR A 501 25.16 7.03 -7.82
CA THR A 501 26.59 7.05 -7.40
C THR A 501 27.53 7.40 -8.55
N ALA A 502 27.34 6.78 -9.72
CA ALA A 502 28.15 7.08 -10.90
C ALA A 502 27.97 8.55 -11.35
N PHE A 503 26.75 9.06 -11.36
CA PHE A 503 26.45 10.44 -11.73
C PHE A 503 27.11 11.44 -10.76
N PHE A 504 26.99 11.24 -9.46
CA PHE A 504 27.58 12.12 -8.44
C PHE A 504 29.11 12.04 -8.37
N ARG A 505 29.73 10.97 -8.88
CA ARG A 505 31.21 10.86 -9.02
C ARG A 505 31.75 11.60 -10.23
N ASN A 506 30.91 12.08 -11.14
CA ASN A 506 31.37 12.96 -12.21
C ASN A 506 32.08 14.19 -11.63
N ALA A 507 33.22 14.58 -12.23
CA ALA A 507 34.10 15.64 -11.69
C ALA A 507 33.37 16.96 -11.46
N ALA A 508 32.48 17.38 -12.38
CA ALA A 508 31.72 18.63 -12.26
C ALA A 508 30.71 18.57 -11.10
N VAL A 509 29.93 17.49 -11.01
CA VAL A 509 28.96 17.30 -9.93
C VAL A 509 29.65 17.14 -8.57
N LYS A 510 30.74 16.35 -8.50
CA LYS A 510 31.54 16.16 -7.29
C LYS A 510 32.09 17.48 -6.75
N ALA A 511 32.57 18.37 -7.65
CA ALA A 511 33.06 19.69 -7.27
C ALA A 511 31.96 20.57 -6.67
N GLU A 512 30.75 20.55 -7.25
CA GLU A 512 29.61 21.33 -6.74
C GLU A 512 29.07 20.76 -5.41
N VAL A 513 29.13 19.43 -5.19
CA VAL A 513 28.83 18.83 -3.89
C VAL A 513 29.81 19.33 -2.81
N ALA A 514 31.11 19.35 -3.12
CA ALA A 514 32.10 19.88 -2.19
C ALA A 514 31.86 21.37 -1.91
N ASP A 515 31.59 22.19 -2.94
CA ASP A 515 31.29 23.61 -2.76
C ASP A 515 30.02 23.82 -1.92
N LEU A 516 28.95 23.05 -2.17
CA LEU A 516 27.71 23.10 -1.41
C LEU A 516 27.97 22.87 0.09
N LEU A 517 28.74 21.82 0.40
CA LEU A 517 28.98 21.40 1.79
C LEU A 517 30.07 22.25 2.47
N ASP A 518 31.22 22.45 1.83
CA ASP A 518 32.39 23.06 2.49
C ASP A 518 32.33 24.59 2.51
N ASN A 519 31.83 25.22 1.43
CA ASN A 519 31.87 26.68 1.29
C ASN A 519 30.52 27.36 1.59
N ARG A 520 29.40 26.74 1.16
CA ARG A 520 28.07 27.36 1.28
C ARG A 520 27.32 26.91 2.51
N GLY A 521 27.80 25.89 3.24
CA GLY A 521 27.12 25.35 4.42
C GLY A 521 25.74 24.77 4.09
N GLY A 522 25.58 24.22 2.89
CA GLY A 522 24.33 23.63 2.42
C GLY A 522 23.98 22.30 3.08
N LEU A 523 22.81 21.78 2.79
CA LEU A 523 22.29 20.52 3.30
C LEU A 523 22.13 19.47 2.19
N MET A 524 22.35 18.21 2.54
CA MET A 524 21.98 17.07 1.68
C MET A 524 21.16 16.06 2.48
N CYS A 525 20.18 15.45 1.82
CA CYS A 525 19.43 14.33 2.37
C CYS A 525 19.25 13.24 1.31
N GLY A 526 19.28 11.98 1.74
CA GLY A 526 18.90 10.85 0.91
C GLY A 526 17.96 9.92 1.66
N ILE A 527 16.81 9.62 1.04
CA ILE A 527 15.84 8.68 1.59
C ILE A 527 15.85 7.38 0.77
N CYS A 528 15.86 6.23 1.45
CA CYS A 528 15.79 4.90 0.85
C CYS A 528 16.89 4.72 -0.24
N ASN A 529 16.55 4.74 -1.52
CA ASN A 529 17.51 4.67 -2.61
C ASN A 529 18.53 5.83 -2.59
N GLY A 530 18.09 7.03 -2.18
CA GLY A 530 18.99 8.15 -1.93
C GLY A 530 19.98 7.89 -0.80
N PHE A 531 19.56 7.26 0.28
CA PHE A 531 20.46 6.88 1.37
C PHE A 531 21.49 5.80 0.95
N GLN A 532 21.04 4.81 0.16
CA GLN A 532 21.95 3.81 -0.44
C GLN A 532 23.05 4.49 -1.28
N ALA A 533 22.70 5.52 -2.05
CA ALA A 533 23.65 6.30 -2.82
C ALA A 533 24.60 7.11 -1.92
N LEU A 534 24.09 7.77 -0.87
CA LEU A 534 24.91 8.56 0.06
C LEU A 534 25.96 7.70 0.76
N ILE A 535 25.63 6.47 1.17
CA ILE A 535 26.59 5.53 1.76
C ILE A 535 27.67 5.13 0.74
N LYS A 536 27.28 4.74 -0.48
CA LYS A 536 28.21 4.34 -1.54
C LYS A 536 29.12 5.48 -2.00
N LEU A 537 28.69 6.73 -1.84
CA LEU A 537 29.50 7.92 -2.09
C LEU A 537 30.44 8.25 -0.92
N GLY A 538 30.19 7.72 0.28
CA GLY A 538 30.88 8.11 1.51
C GLY A 538 30.39 9.43 2.11
N LEU A 539 29.35 10.07 1.52
CA LEU A 539 28.76 11.29 2.05
C LEU A 539 28.18 11.08 3.46
N VAL A 540 27.66 9.93 3.74
CA VAL A 540 27.51 9.42 5.09
C VAL A 540 28.31 8.13 5.25
N PRO A 541 29.09 7.96 6.31
CA PRO A 541 29.23 8.85 7.47
C PRO A 541 30.36 9.90 7.38
N TYR A 542 31.05 10.06 6.25
CA TYR A 542 32.31 10.83 6.18
C TYR A 542 32.14 12.31 5.76
N GLY A 543 30.98 12.74 5.29
CA GLY A 543 30.69 14.12 4.91
C GLY A 543 31.26 14.56 3.56
N ARG A 544 31.84 13.64 2.77
CA ARG A 544 32.46 13.94 1.47
C ARG A 544 32.42 12.72 0.55
N ILE A 545 32.52 12.94 -0.75
CA ILE A 545 32.63 11.85 -1.73
C ILE A 545 34.03 11.27 -1.69
N ILE A 546 34.11 9.98 -1.32
CA ILE A 546 35.37 9.22 -1.22
C ILE A 546 35.32 7.97 -2.10
N ASP A 547 36.49 7.37 -2.31
CA ASP A 547 36.57 6.00 -2.78
C ASP A 547 36.36 5.07 -1.58
N THR A 548 35.29 4.27 -1.65
CA THR A 548 34.90 3.36 -0.56
C THR A 548 35.69 2.04 -0.63
N ASP A 549 35.99 1.49 0.53
CA ASP A 549 36.66 0.19 0.71
C ASP A 549 35.86 -0.72 1.65
N GLU A 550 36.42 -1.88 2.00
CA GLU A 550 35.78 -2.88 2.87
C GLU A 550 35.58 -2.44 4.33
N SER A 551 36.23 -1.37 4.77
CA SER A 551 36.03 -0.78 6.10
C SER A 551 34.83 0.15 6.18
N CYS A 552 34.32 0.56 5.04
CA CYS A 552 33.14 1.46 4.95
C CYS A 552 31.84 0.74 5.29
N PRO A 553 30.83 1.44 5.86
CA PRO A 553 29.53 0.84 6.07
C PRO A 553 28.81 0.62 4.75
N THR A 554 27.85 -0.29 4.73
CA THR A 554 27.01 -0.55 3.57
C THR A 554 25.56 -0.74 3.93
N LEU A 555 24.70 -0.55 2.94
CA LEU A 555 23.31 -1.02 2.96
C LEU A 555 23.20 -2.21 2.01
N THR A 556 22.61 -3.31 2.50
CA THR A 556 22.47 -4.56 1.76
C THR A 556 21.07 -5.13 1.89
N TYR A 557 20.86 -6.33 1.36
CA TYR A 557 19.58 -7.01 1.36
C TYR A 557 18.97 -7.18 2.75
N ASN A 558 17.65 -7.01 2.84
CA ASN A 558 16.88 -7.37 4.01
C ASN A 558 17.13 -8.83 4.39
N THR A 559 17.17 -9.13 5.69
CA THR A 559 17.38 -10.51 6.18
C THR A 559 16.33 -11.50 5.68
N ILE A 560 15.12 -11.03 5.40
CA ILE A 560 14.03 -11.85 4.83
C ILE A 560 14.22 -12.15 3.33
N ALA A 561 15.22 -11.56 2.69
CA ALA A 561 15.56 -11.72 1.27
C ALA A 561 14.41 -11.32 0.30
N ARG A 562 13.57 -10.36 0.68
CA ARG A 562 12.53 -9.77 -0.17
C ARG A 562 12.24 -8.33 0.21
N HIS A 563 11.52 -7.65 -0.67
CA HIS A 563 10.93 -6.33 -0.40
C HIS A 563 10.00 -6.37 0.81
N GLN A 564 9.99 -5.29 1.60
CA GLN A 564 9.06 -5.06 2.68
C GLN A 564 8.47 -3.66 2.62
N SER A 565 7.13 -3.58 2.72
CA SER A 565 6.38 -2.34 2.82
C SER A 565 5.44 -2.40 4.03
N LYS A 566 5.66 -1.52 5.01
CA LYS A 566 4.87 -1.39 6.24
C LYS A 566 5.17 -0.07 6.94
N ILE A 567 4.42 0.22 8.00
CA ILE A 567 4.78 1.30 8.94
C ILE A 567 5.73 0.72 9.99
N VAL A 568 6.83 1.44 10.26
CA VAL A 568 7.74 1.14 11.36
C VAL A 568 7.78 2.33 12.34
N ARG A 569 8.32 2.09 13.53
CA ARG A 569 8.56 3.15 14.51
C ARG A 569 10.05 3.41 14.61
N THR A 570 10.43 4.68 14.59
CA THR A 570 11.81 5.13 14.73
C THR A 570 11.93 6.08 15.90
N ARG A 571 13.01 5.93 16.65
CA ARG A 571 13.37 6.78 17.78
C ARG A 571 14.49 7.72 17.36
N ILE A 572 14.42 8.99 17.74
CA ILE A 572 15.51 9.94 17.59
C ILE A 572 16.64 9.57 18.54
N ALA A 573 17.77 9.12 17.98
CA ALA A 573 18.96 8.77 18.74
C ALA A 573 19.92 9.95 18.90
N SER A 574 19.89 10.92 17.98
CA SER A 574 20.70 12.13 18.02
C SER A 574 19.95 13.30 17.38
N ASN A 575 20.04 14.46 18.02
CA ASN A 575 19.52 15.73 17.48
C ASN A 575 20.63 16.65 16.93
N LYS A 576 21.80 16.08 16.59
CA LYS A 576 22.95 16.83 16.05
C LYS A 576 22.65 17.42 14.68
N SER A 577 21.93 16.68 13.85
CA SER A 577 21.63 17.10 12.48
C SER A 577 20.70 18.33 12.44
N PRO A 578 20.99 19.32 11.58
CA PRO A 578 20.04 20.38 11.26
C PRO A 578 18.68 19.86 10.76
N TRP A 579 18.63 18.69 10.13
CA TRP A 579 17.40 18.04 9.70
C TRP A 579 16.50 17.59 10.86
N LEU A 580 17.04 17.45 12.07
CA LEU A 580 16.34 17.02 13.28
C LEU A 580 16.28 18.10 14.37
N ALA A 581 16.46 19.38 13.99
CA ALA A 581 16.53 20.48 14.94
C ALA A 581 15.22 20.74 15.71
N GLU A 582 14.06 20.34 15.15
CA GLU A 582 12.73 20.47 15.77
C GLU A 582 12.32 19.20 16.55
N THR A 583 13.22 18.24 16.76
CA THR A 583 12.96 17.01 17.51
C THR A 583 13.81 16.93 18.78
N GLU A 584 13.37 16.11 19.73
CA GLU A 584 14.12 15.79 20.94
C GLU A 584 14.66 14.36 20.89
N VAL A 585 15.80 14.12 21.53
CA VAL A 585 16.36 12.77 21.69
C VAL A 585 15.41 11.93 22.52
N GLY A 586 14.98 10.81 21.97
CA GLY A 586 13.97 9.93 22.58
C GLY A 586 12.60 10.04 21.95
N ASP A 587 12.29 11.07 21.16
CA ASP A 587 11.04 11.15 20.40
C ASP A 587 10.87 9.95 19.49
N ILE A 588 9.63 9.47 19.37
CA ILE A 588 9.29 8.31 18.55
C ILE A 588 8.29 8.71 17.48
N TYR A 589 8.64 8.41 16.24
CA TYR A 589 7.80 8.67 15.07
C TYR A 589 7.49 7.39 14.32
N SER A 590 6.29 7.32 13.75
CA SER A 590 5.90 6.30 12.79
C SER A 590 6.29 6.74 11.38
N VAL A 591 6.83 5.82 10.59
CA VAL A 591 7.28 6.14 9.24
C VAL A 591 7.02 4.96 8.30
N PRO A 592 6.51 5.18 7.07
CA PRO A 592 6.42 4.13 6.07
C PRO A 592 7.81 3.73 5.57
N ILE A 593 7.98 2.44 5.33
CA ILE A 593 9.15 1.87 4.64
C ILE A 593 8.72 1.09 3.41
N SER A 594 9.60 1.05 2.41
CA SER A 594 9.41 0.30 1.17
C SER A 594 10.77 0.00 0.53
N HIS A 595 11.37 -1.15 0.87
CA HIS A 595 12.70 -1.50 0.39
C HIS A 595 12.99 -3.01 0.40
N GLY A 596 13.81 -3.48 -0.54
CA GLY A 596 14.41 -4.81 -0.56
C GLY A 596 15.85 -4.81 0.02
N GLU A 597 16.52 -3.64 -0.04
CA GLU A 597 17.85 -3.39 0.44
C GLU A 597 17.84 -2.18 1.39
N GLY A 598 17.98 -2.40 2.67
CA GLY A 598 17.99 -1.33 3.68
C GLY A 598 18.76 -1.73 4.93
N ARG A 599 19.37 -2.92 4.92
CA ARG A 599 20.10 -3.47 6.05
C ARG A 599 21.44 -2.77 6.22
N PHE A 600 21.56 -1.93 7.24
CA PHE A 600 22.81 -1.29 7.61
C PHE A 600 23.77 -2.29 8.23
N ILE A 601 25.00 -2.34 7.70
CA ILE A 601 26.10 -3.17 8.20
C ILE A 601 27.34 -2.30 8.34
N ALA A 602 28.00 -2.41 9.48
CA ALA A 602 29.28 -1.78 9.77
C ALA A 602 30.05 -2.59 10.83
N SER A 603 31.35 -2.33 11.00
CA SER A 603 32.11 -2.90 12.09
C SER A 603 31.68 -2.34 13.45
N ASP A 604 31.79 -3.12 14.52
CA ASP A 604 31.50 -2.67 15.89
C ASP A 604 32.28 -1.44 16.28
N GLU A 605 33.49 -1.30 15.78
CA GLU A 605 34.32 -0.12 16.04
C GLU A 605 33.74 1.12 15.39
N LEU A 606 33.33 1.03 14.12
CA LEU A 606 32.70 2.14 13.43
C LEU A 606 31.37 2.52 14.08
N ILE A 607 30.54 1.54 14.48
CA ILE A 607 29.28 1.80 15.18
C ILE A 607 29.53 2.58 16.49
N ARG A 608 30.52 2.17 17.29
CA ARG A 608 30.91 2.89 18.51
C ARG A 608 31.34 4.33 18.22
N GLN A 609 32.13 4.54 17.17
CA GLN A 609 32.55 5.89 16.75
C GLN A 609 31.37 6.74 16.30
N LEU A 610 30.45 6.18 15.50
CA LEU A 610 29.24 6.88 15.04
C LEU A 610 28.34 7.27 16.24
N ALA A 611 28.18 6.36 17.20
CA ALA A 611 27.42 6.64 18.41
C ALA A 611 28.07 7.76 19.27
N ALA A 612 29.36 7.67 19.52
CA ALA A 612 30.10 8.66 20.28
C ALA A 612 30.12 10.05 19.64
N ASN A 613 30.10 10.10 18.30
CA ASN A 613 30.08 11.34 17.52
C ASN A 613 28.66 11.89 17.31
N GLY A 614 27.60 11.20 17.76
CA GLY A 614 26.21 11.57 17.53
C GLY A 614 25.77 11.48 16.07
N GLN A 615 26.40 10.57 15.28
CA GLN A 615 26.10 10.37 13.88
C GLN A 615 25.01 9.32 13.64
N ILE A 616 24.66 8.50 14.64
CA ILE A 616 23.48 7.64 14.59
C ILE A 616 22.27 8.54 14.87
N ALA A 617 21.49 8.83 13.85
CA ALA A 617 20.39 9.78 13.93
C ALA A 617 19.11 9.13 14.44
N THR A 618 18.75 7.97 13.91
CA THR A 618 17.50 7.26 14.18
C THR A 618 17.71 5.76 14.32
N GLN A 619 16.91 5.13 15.21
CA GLN A 619 16.88 3.68 15.40
C GLN A 619 15.47 3.13 15.27
N TYR A 620 15.34 1.93 14.71
CA TYR A 620 14.09 1.15 14.74
C TYR A 620 13.77 0.72 16.17
N VAL A 621 12.51 0.88 16.59
CA VAL A 621 12.08 0.56 17.95
C VAL A 621 10.79 -0.26 17.97
N ASP A 622 10.64 -1.06 19.03
CA ASP A 622 9.43 -1.83 19.34
C ASP A 622 8.25 -0.94 19.79
N LEU A 623 7.16 -1.55 20.23
CA LEU A 623 5.98 -0.82 20.71
C LEU A 623 6.21 -0.09 22.03
N ASP A 624 7.24 -0.46 22.79
CA ASP A 624 7.61 0.17 24.06
C ASP A 624 8.69 1.25 23.89
N GLY A 625 9.22 1.42 22.66
CA GLY A 625 10.23 2.42 22.32
C GLY A 625 11.68 1.98 22.53
N ASN A 626 11.91 0.67 22.67
CA ASN A 626 13.23 0.10 22.77
C ASN A 626 13.74 -0.33 21.40
N ALA A 627 15.02 -0.11 21.14
CA ALA A 627 15.67 -0.59 19.93
C ALA A 627 15.55 -2.12 19.84
N SER A 628 15.18 -2.65 18.68
CA SER A 628 14.87 -4.07 18.56
C SER A 628 15.54 -4.73 17.37
N SER A 629 15.93 -5.98 17.55
CA SER A 629 16.43 -6.88 16.51
C SER A 629 15.31 -7.70 15.84
N ASP A 630 14.08 -7.68 16.39
CA ASP A 630 12.93 -8.40 15.86
C ASP A 630 12.51 -7.82 14.50
N ILE A 631 12.35 -8.69 13.49
CA ILE A 631 11.96 -8.30 12.13
C ILE A 631 10.62 -7.56 12.04
N ARG A 632 9.74 -7.72 13.02
CA ARG A 632 8.48 -6.96 13.09
C ARG A 632 8.73 -5.47 13.22
N PHE A 633 9.81 -5.08 13.90
CA PHE A 633 10.19 -3.71 14.23
C PHE A 633 11.42 -3.22 13.48
N ASN A 634 12.40 -4.11 13.23
CA ASN A 634 13.62 -3.87 12.44
C ASN A 634 13.55 -4.71 11.14
N PRO A 635 12.75 -4.28 10.15
CA PRO A 635 12.32 -5.13 9.04
C PRO A 635 13.42 -5.52 8.07
N ASN A 636 14.53 -4.79 8.06
CA ASN A 636 15.70 -5.08 7.23
C ASN A 636 16.78 -5.87 7.98
N GLY A 637 16.74 -5.94 9.31
CA GLY A 637 17.74 -6.58 10.14
C GLY A 637 19.02 -5.73 10.28
N SER A 638 18.89 -4.41 10.27
CA SER A 638 19.99 -3.45 10.46
C SER A 638 20.72 -3.67 11.78
N PHE A 639 22.06 -3.61 11.76
CA PHE A 639 22.89 -3.70 12.95
C PHE A 639 22.54 -2.57 13.93
N CYS A 640 22.46 -2.92 15.22
CA CYS A 640 22.07 -2.03 16.29
C CYS A 640 20.75 -1.27 16.01
N ALA A 641 19.84 -1.85 15.22
CA ALA A 641 18.59 -1.23 14.80
C ALA A 641 18.74 0.16 14.12
N ILE A 642 19.92 0.45 13.54
CA ILE A 642 20.19 1.75 12.91
C ILE A 642 19.30 1.91 11.68
N GLU A 643 18.50 2.99 11.67
CA GLU A 643 17.60 3.34 10.56
C GLU A 643 18.19 4.48 9.71
N GLY A 644 18.89 5.43 10.36
CA GLY A 644 19.51 6.56 9.68
C GLY A 644 20.77 7.07 10.36
N ILE A 645 21.68 7.61 9.55
CA ILE A 645 22.96 8.17 10.01
C ILE A 645 23.26 9.51 9.33
N THR A 646 24.20 10.28 9.91
CA THR A 646 24.59 11.58 9.39
C THR A 646 26.10 11.68 9.09
N SER A 647 26.48 12.76 8.36
CA SER A 647 27.86 13.24 8.31
C SER A 647 28.36 13.69 9.68
N PRO A 648 29.70 13.88 9.88
CA PRO A 648 30.25 14.29 11.17
C PRO A 648 29.68 15.60 11.71
N ASP A 649 29.31 16.52 10.85
CA ASP A 649 28.69 17.81 11.16
C ASP A 649 27.15 17.79 11.12
N GLY A 650 26.53 16.66 10.76
CA GLY A 650 25.10 16.47 10.70
C GLY A 650 24.39 17.06 9.46
N ARG A 651 25.08 17.74 8.55
CA ARG A 651 24.48 18.40 7.39
C ARG A 651 24.05 17.45 6.28
N VAL A 652 24.70 16.29 6.16
CA VAL A 652 24.23 15.22 5.28
C VAL A 652 23.50 14.19 6.13
N PHE A 653 22.27 13.85 5.76
CA PHE A 653 21.44 12.89 6.46
C PHE A 653 20.92 11.81 5.52
N GLY A 654 21.09 10.56 5.89
CA GLY A 654 20.55 9.41 5.17
C GLY A 654 19.69 8.55 6.08
N LYS A 655 18.50 8.14 5.60
CA LYS A 655 17.58 7.25 6.32
C LYS A 655 16.76 6.37 5.37
N MET A 656 16.26 5.24 5.88
CA MET A 656 15.47 4.31 5.07
C MET A 656 13.98 4.66 5.02
N GLY A 657 13.43 5.21 6.08
CA GLY A 657 12.01 5.52 6.18
C GLY A 657 11.62 6.75 5.38
N HIS A 658 10.47 6.66 4.71
CA HIS A 658 9.92 7.68 3.81
C HIS A 658 9.13 8.77 4.56
N SER A 659 9.83 9.69 5.21
CA SER A 659 9.21 10.80 5.94
C SER A 659 8.50 11.81 5.03
N GLU A 660 8.82 11.84 3.75
CA GLU A 660 8.14 12.64 2.72
C GLU A 660 6.73 12.15 2.39
N ARG A 661 6.42 10.90 2.73
CA ARG A 661 5.10 10.30 2.49
C ARG A 661 4.13 10.56 3.63
N TYR A 662 4.13 11.77 4.17
CA TYR A 662 3.21 12.19 5.21
C TYR A 662 2.31 13.33 4.75
N ALA A 663 1.02 13.21 5.05
CA ALA A 663 0.03 14.27 4.97
C ALA A 663 -1.12 13.99 5.94
N CYS A 664 -1.87 15.03 6.32
CA CYS A 664 -3.04 14.88 7.18
C CYS A 664 -4.04 13.87 6.61
N GLY A 665 -4.50 12.94 7.45
CA GLY A 665 -5.50 11.94 7.11
C GLY A 665 -4.98 10.68 6.41
N LEU A 666 -3.66 10.50 6.30
CA LEU A 666 -3.05 9.24 5.89
C LEU A 666 -2.92 8.26 7.05
N TYR A 667 -2.83 6.97 6.73
CA TYR A 667 -2.55 5.86 7.66
C TYR A 667 -3.50 5.80 8.87
N LYS A 668 -4.79 6.15 8.68
CA LYS A 668 -5.78 6.27 9.76
C LYS A 668 -5.97 5.00 10.60
N ASN A 669 -5.65 3.83 10.05
CA ASN A 669 -5.75 2.55 10.74
C ASN A 669 -4.46 2.10 11.45
N VAL A 670 -3.37 2.87 11.40
CA VAL A 670 -2.14 2.58 12.14
C VAL A 670 -1.82 3.77 13.04
N PRO A 671 -1.96 3.63 14.37
CA PRO A 671 -1.72 4.75 15.28
C PRO A 671 -0.24 5.13 15.36
N GLY A 672 0.06 6.42 15.41
CA GLY A 672 1.42 6.95 15.55
C GLY A 672 1.50 8.44 15.25
N ASP A 673 2.64 9.04 15.59
CA ASP A 673 3.02 10.36 15.13
C ASP A 673 3.89 10.21 13.88
N TYR A 674 3.46 10.80 12.78
CA TYR A 674 4.12 10.70 11.47
C TYR A 674 4.90 11.96 11.10
N ASN A 675 4.74 13.05 11.87
CA ASN A 675 5.35 14.34 11.55
C ASN A 675 6.69 14.53 12.28
N ILE A 676 7.76 13.98 11.74
CA ILE A 676 9.12 14.15 12.25
C ILE A 676 9.68 15.59 12.09
N LYS A 677 8.97 16.49 11.38
CA LYS A 677 9.36 17.89 11.13
C LYS A 677 10.74 18.10 10.51
N MET A 678 11.27 17.08 9.82
CA MET A 678 12.62 17.16 9.25
C MET A 678 12.73 18.19 8.12
N PHE A 679 11.66 18.37 7.35
CA PHE A 679 11.62 19.32 6.22
C PHE A 679 11.54 20.76 6.73
N GLU A 680 10.72 20.99 7.74
CA GLU A 680 10.63 22.28 8.44
C GLU A 680 11.95 22.65 9.13
N SER A 681 12.60 21.68 9.78
CA SER A 681 13.93 21.83 10.37
C SER A 681 14.97 22.27 9.33
N ALA A 682 15.00 21.61 8.17
CA ALA A 682 15.92 21.95 7.08
C ALA A 682 15.67 23.35 6.50
N VAL A 683 14.42 23.76 6.37
CA VAL A 683 14.09 25.12 5.91
C VAL A 683 14.46 26.17 6.96
N LYS A 684 14.19 25.89 8.24
CA LYS A 684 14.51 26.79 9.37
C LYS A 684 16.01 26.99 9.52
N TYR A 685 16.82 25.97 9.20
CA TYR A 685 18.29 26.06 9.22
C TYR A 685 18.81 27.26 8.41
N PHE A 686 18.17 27.63 7.29
CA PHE A 686 18.61 28.74 6.43
C PHE A 686 18.00 30.10 6.82
N LYS A 687 17.04 30.15 7.71
CA LYS A 687 16.42 31.39 8.19
C LYS A 687 17.20 32.00 9.34
#